data_494fd931f6d2623702e0af344542ec69
#
_entry.id   494fd931f6d2623702e0af344542ec69
#
_cell.length_a   1.000
_cell.length_b   1.000
_cell.length_c   1.000
_cell.angle_alpha   90.00
_cell.angle_beta   90.00
_cell.angle_gamma   90.00
#
_symmetry.space_group_name_H-M   'P 1'
#
loop_
_entity.id
_entity.type
_entity.pdbx_description
1 polymer ?
#
loop_
_entity_poly.entity_id
_entity_poly.type
_entity_poly.pdbx_seq_one_letter_code
_entity_poly.pdbx_strand_id
1 'polypeptide(L)'
;MSARRWVYAFDETLPPDAAEASELLGGKGASLTAMSRAGLRVPPGFTITTEACRYFLEHGERWPDELAAEIDTHLCRLEKQTGRQFGRGPHPLFVSVRSGAAMSMPGMMDTLLNCGIHPELAAEVGDTPQFWLVCVQFLEAFAKTLTAVNPTPNDARASAERAYAIIEKFTAVTARPFPSAPRTLLAECIDAVFRSWSSERAIAYRKRHDVRGLAGTAVNVQVMFPSRVSGIVFTQDPNNLAAQRMIIESAFGLGESVVSGDVTPDRFMVKRNDFTAIETFRGSKGAAIAALGDATPHDAEALTLSSPQIAELAALALKVETHFGQPMDIEWGWADGQFALLQARGIRGLDIAEDAETAREETVLRLRGLAAGKRRIWVTHNLRETLRAPKPLTWDIVRNFMSGSGGYGLMYRDFGYRPSAEVCARGFLELICGRIYADPERLAQLFWDGMPMSYDLDAVAKNPAELDAAPTKFEPSRATEKLLLKLPAAVLSMVRSSREIKRLRGSAKAHFDQKVLPPYLDYVRLKREQDLTGLATSEVVQEMHARRGRVLDEFGKESLKPAFFGGASLAKLTGLLVQLMGEEEGSALAATLTMALENDSTYEQDAMLYRVAQGGETLADFLDRYGHRTTGEMELSEPRWREDATYLEQVIAQLQRAPGRSMVESHQENVRRFEAARAALPGTLAKCGGSSLREEIEQHLQGARALLPYRETAKHYLMMGYELIRSALVELGRRWELGNDVFYLHLDELAQFETARAELLAKIARRQLRWKAQQRLELPDVIDSEHLGGFGIPPVIETATEWQGEPVSGGVASGTARIVFNPREVAALGIDYVLVCPSTDPGWTPLFINARGLIVERGGVLSHGAIVARDFGIPAIVCPNATSFLRSGDRIRVDGHSGKITKLAAS
;
A
#
# COMPACT_ATOMS: atom_id res chain seq x y z
N MET A 1 8.75 -46.02 -23.35
CA MET A 1 8.29 -44.71 -22.84
C MET A 1 6.89 -44.94 -22.31
N SER A 2 6.64 -44.74 -21.01
CA SER A 2 5.29 -44.74 -20.44
C SER A 2 4.45 -43.72 -21.22
N ALA A 3 3.23 -44.05 -21.64
CA ALA A 3 2.33 -43.10 -22.28
C ALA A 3 2.17 -41.87 -21.35
N ARG A 4 2.32 -40.67 -21.89
CA ARG A 4 2.17 -39.42 -21.15
C ARG A 4 0.72 -39.33 -20.67
N ARG A 5 0.53 -39.07 -19.38
CA ARG A 5 -0.78 -39.00 -18.76
C ARG A 5 -1.15 -37.57 -18.49
N TRP A 6 -2.35 -37.16 -18.87
CA TRP A 6 -2.83 -35.77 -18.78
C TRP A 6 -3.81 -35.51 -17.64
N VAL A 7 -4.48 -36.57 -17.10
CA VAL A 7 -5.54 -36.46 -16.11
C VAL A 7 -5.30 -37.38 -14.92
N TYR A 8 -5.49 -36.89 -13.70
CA TYR A 8 -5.36 -37.63 -12.46
C TYR A 8 -6.57 -37.43 -11.55
N ALA A 9 -7.20 -38.53 -11.08
CA ALA A 9 -8.25 -38.42 -10.08
C ALA A 9 -7.70 -38.10 -8.70
N PHE A 10 -8.49 -37.44 -7.81
CA PHE A 10 -8.05 -37.06 -6.49
C PHE A 10 -7.70 -38.22 -5.56
N ASP A 11 -8.22 -39.43 -5.79
CA ASP A 11 -7.93 -40.64 -5.01
C ASP A 11 -6.78 -41.49 -5.59
N GLU A 12 -6.09 -40.99 -6.62
CA GLU A 12 -5.00 -41.75 -7.26
C GLU A 12 -3.63 -41.45 -6.62
N THR A 13 -2.68 -42.38 -6.87
CA THR A 13 -1.31 -42.24 -6.37
C THR A 13 -0.54 -41.23 -7.20
N LEU A 14 0.05 -40.26 -6.52
CA LEU A 14 0.88 -39.21 -7.11
C LEU A 14 2.36 -39.61 -7.19
N PRO A 15 3.17 -38.87 -8.00
CA PRO A 15 4.61 -38.92 -7.88
C PRO A 15 5.10 -38.79 -6.42
N PRO A 16 6.18 -39.46 -6.05
CA PRO A 16 6.63 -39.51 -4.66
C PRO A 16 7.15 -38.17 -4.14
N ASP A 17 7.54 -37.25 -5.01
CA ASP A 17 7.99 -35.91 -4.64
C ASP A 17 6.79 -34.92 -4.58
N ALA A 18 6.59 -34.28 -3.43
CA ALA A 18 5.52 -33.30 -3.25
C ALA A 18 5.69 -32.06 -4.12
N ALA A 19 6.91 -31.64 -4.41
CA ALA A 19 7.21 -30.53 -5.30
C ALA A 19 6.84 -30.88 -6.75
N GLU A 20 7.22 -32.07 -7.22
CA GLU A 20 6.86 -32.57 -8.54
C GLU A 20 5.34 -32.72 -8.72
N ALA A 21 4.63 -33.17 -7.66
CA ALA A 21 3.18 -33.25 -7.68
C ALA A 21 2.53 -31.86 -7.80
N SER A 22 3.04 -30.86 -7.11
CA SER A 22 2.54 -29.47 -7.18
C SER A 22 2.84 -28.80 -8.51
N GLU A 23 3.97 -29.11 -9.13
CA GLU A 23 4.31 -28.63 -10.48
C GLU A 23 3.38 -29.23 -11.54
N LEU A 24 3.03 -30.52 -11.42
CA LEU A 24 2.21 -31.25 -12.39
C LEU A 24 0.72 -30.95 -12.23
N LEU A 25 0.20 -31.02 -11.00
CA LEU A 25 -1.24 -30.90 -10.70
C LEU A 25 -1.62 -29.50 -10.20
N GLY A 26 -0.66 -28.62 -10.08
CA GLY A 26 -0.84 -27.35 -9.40
C GLY A 26 -1.08 -27.50 -7.90
N GLY A 27 -0.96 -26.42 -7.14
CA GLY A 27 -1.11 -26.46 -5.68
C GLY A 27 -2.48 -26.97 -5.21
N LYS A 28 -3.56 -26.61 -5.92
CA LYS A 28 -4.93 -27.08 -5.59
C LYS A 28 -5.10 -28.57 -5.84
N GLY A 29 -4.71 -29.05 -7.01
CA GLY A 29 -4.86 -30.47 -7.38
C GLY A 29 -4.06 -31.37 -6.45
N ALA A 30 -2.81 -31.00 -6.18
CA ALA A 30 -1.95 -31.74 -5.25
C ALA A 30 -2.54 -31.80 -3.84
N SER A 31 -3.08 -30.68 -3.34
CA SER A 31 -3.72 -30.63 -2.01
C SER A 31 -5.01 -31.45 -1.93
N LEU A 32 -5.90 -31.37 -2.94
CA LEU A 32 -7.13 -32.16 -3.01
C LEU A 32 -6.82 -33.67 -3.03
N THR A 33 -5.80 -34.04 -3.80
CA THR A 33 -5.35 -35.45 -3.86
C THR A 33 -4.76 -35.91 -2.54
N ALA A 34 -3.92 -35.08 -1.88
CA ALA A 34 -3.36 -35.43 -0.56
C ALA A 34 -4.44 -35.61 0.50
N MET A 35 -5.43 -34.71 0.56
CA MET A 35 -6.56 -34.80 1.51
C MET A 35 -7.44 -36.03 1.23
N SER A 36 -7.77 -36.30 -0.05
CA SER A 36 -8.58 -37.46 -0.43
C SER A 36 -7.92 -38.78 -0.03
N ARG A 37 -6.60 -38.89 -0.26
CA ARG A 37 -5.81 -40.08 0.13
C ARG A 37 -5.66 -40.23 1.63
N ALA A 38 -5.68 -39.13 2.38
CA ALA A 38 -5.68 -39.14 3.86
C ALA A 38 -7.06 -39.58 4.44
N GLY A 39 -8.04 -39.93 3.60
CA GLY A 39 -9.39 -40.30 4.02
C GLY A 39 -10.22 -39.11 4.53
N LEU A 40 -9.80 -37.89 4.25
CA LEU A 40 -10.58 -36.68 4.53
C LEU A 40 -11.72 -36.57 3.51
N ARG A 41 -12.85 -36.03 3.92
CA ARG A 41 -14.01 -35.89 3.08
C ARG A 41 -13.84 -34.76 2.05
N VAL A 42 -13.39 -35.11 0.87
CA VAL A 42 -13.25 -34.24 -0.29
C VAL A 42 -14.26 -34.66 -1.34
N PRO A 43 -15.05 -33.75 -1.93
CA PRO A 43 -15.90 -34.12 -3.09
C PRO A 43 -15.02 -34.69 -4.20
N PRO A 44 -15.46 -35.81 -4.85
CA PRO A 44 -14.65 -36.48 -5.86
C PRO A 44 -14.40 -35.57 -7.07
N GLY A 45 -13.29 -35.79 -7.76
CA GLY A 45 -12.89 -35.00 -8.90
C GLY A 45 -11.60 -35.50 -9.54
N PHE A 46 -11.13 -34.75 -10.51
CA PHE A 46 -9.86 -34.99 -11.19
C PHE A 46 -9.16 -33.68 -11.55
N THR A 47 -7.85 -33.77 -11.74
CA THR A 47 -7.01 -32.65 -12.17
C THR A 47 -6.46 -32.90 -13.56
N ILE A 48 -6.61 -31.94 -14.47
CA ILE A 48 -5.94 -31.87 -15.77
C ILE A 48 -4.62 -31.13 -15.53
N THR A 49 -3.52 -31.70 -16.01
CA THR A 49 -2.16 -31.26 -15.64
C THR A 49 -1.78 -29.87 -16.20
N THR A 50 -0.80 -29.21 -15.57
CA THR A 50 -0.17 -27.98 -16.08
C THR A 50 0.47 -28.20 -17.46
N GLU A 51 0.95 -29.42 -17.74
CA GLU A 51 1.52 -29.77 -19.03
C GLU A 51 0.49 -29.76 -20.16
N ALA A 52 -0.78 -30.18 -19.87
CA ALA A 52 -1.87 -30.10 -20.84
C ALA A 52 -2.17 -28.63 -21.21
N CYS A 53 -2.16 -27.72 -20.22
CA CYS A 53 -2.29 -26.28 -20.45
C CYS A 53 -1.16 -25.72 -21.31
N ARG A 54 0.08 -26.10 -21.00
CA ARG A 54 1.24 -25.68 -21.79
C ARG A 54 1.12 -26.15 -23.25
N TYR A 55 0.80 -27.41 -23.44
CA TYR A 55 0.57 -27.98 -24.79
C TYR A 55 -0.49 -27.18 -25.56
N PHE A 56 -1.64 -26.91 -24.91
CA PHE A 56 -2.73 -26.12 -25.48
C PHE A 56 -2.28 -24.74 -25.96
N LEU A 57 -1.54 -24.04 -25.13
CA LEU A 57 -1.05 -22.68 -25.44
C LEU A 57 0.02 -22.68 -26.55
N GLU A 58 0.90 -23.68 -26.57
CA GLU A 58 1.98 -23.81 -27.55
C GLU A 58 1.49 -24.32 -28.93
N HIS A 59 0.36 -25.03 -29.00
CA HIS A 59 -0.16 -25.65 -30.23
C HIS A 59 -1.43 -24.98 -30.77
N GLY A 60 -1.58 -23.69 -30.56
CA GLY A 60 -2.69 -22.92 -31.14
C GLY A 60 -4.07 -23.30 -30.61
N GLU A 61 -4.15 -23.46 -29.29
CA GLU A 61 -5.37 -23.80 -28.53
C GLU A 61 -5.96 -25.16 -28.91
N ARG A 62 -5.11 -26.15 -29.18
CA ARG A 62 -5.52 -27.55 -29.46
C ARG A 62 -5.13 -28.46 -28.31
N TRP A 63 -6.04 -29.31 -27.93
CA TRP A 63 -5.78 -30.35 -26.94
C TRP A 63 -4.81 -31.41 -27.46
N PRO A 64 -4.02 -32.04 -26.56
CA PRO A 64 -3.36 -33.32 -26.91
C PRO A 64 -4.39 -34.38 -27.35
N ASP A 65 -4.01 -35.24 -28.28
CA ASP A 65 -4.94 -36.17 -28.91
C ASP A 65 -5.66 -37.08 -27.89
N GLU A 66 -5.00 -37.49 -26.80
CA GLU A 66 -5.56 -38.40 -25.80
C GLU A 66 -6.37 -37.68 -24.71
N LEU A 67 -6.25 -36.34 -24.55
CA LEU A 67 -6.81 -35.59 -23.42
C LEU A 67 -8.34 -35.72 -23.33
N ALA A 68 -9.05 -35.63 -24.46
CA ALA A 68 -10.50 -35.74 -24.49
C ALA A 68 -10.99 -37.12 -24.00
N ALA A 69 -10.31 -38.18 -24.38
CA ALA A 69 -10.65 -39.53 -23.95
C ALA A 69 -10.36 -39.78 -22.47
N GLU A 70 -9.28 -39.19 -21.93
CA GLU A 70 -8.95 -39.24 -20.50
C GLU A 70 -10.00 -38.49 -19.69
N ILE A 71 -10.40 -37.27 -20.10
CA ILE A 71 -11.46 -36.49 -19.46
C ILE A 71 -12.77 -37.26 -19.42
N ASP A 72 -13.19 -37.87 -20.56
CA ASP A 72 -14.39 -38.65 -20.62
C ASP A 72 -14.35 -39.87 -19.70
N THR A 73 -13.21 -40.54 -19.60
CA THR A 73 -13.01 -41.69 -18.71
C THR A 73 -13.19 -41.28 -17.25
N HIS A 74 -12.59 -40.16 -16.85
CA HIS A 74 -12.70 -39.66 -15.49
C HIS A 74 -14.09 -39.08 -15.17
N LEU A 75 -14.75 -38.44 -16.13
CA LEU A 75 -16.14 -37.98 -15.98
C LEU A 75 -17.10 -39.17 -15.80
N CYS A 76 -16.99 -40.21 -16.60
CA CYS A 76 -17.77 -41.45 -16.43
C CYS A 76 -17.51 -42.13 -15.08
N ARG A 77 -16.30 -42.05 -14.57
CA ARG A 77 -15.97 -42.48 -13.20
C ARG A 77 -16.74 -41.66 -12.14
N LEU A 78 -16.80 -40.34 -12.27
CA LEU A 78 -17.57 -39.47 -11.37
C LEU A 78 -19.07 -39.77 -11.43
N GLU A 79 -19.61 -40.00 -12.64
CA GLU A 79 -21.02 -40.41 -12.81
C GLU A 79 -21.32 -41.72 -12.06
N LYS A 80 -20.44 -42.72 -12.17
CA LYS A 80 -20.57 -43.99 -11.44
C LYS A 80 -20.47 -43.84 -9.93
N GLN A 81 -19.50 -43.01 -9.44
CA GLN A 81 -19.31 -42.79 -8.02
C GLN A 81 -20.47 -42.04 -7.37
N THR A 82 -21.08 -41.09 -8.08
CA THR A 82 -22.18 -40.27 -7.56
C THR A 82 -23.57 -40.86 -7.86
N GLY A 83 -23.69 -41.83 -8.79
CA GLY A 83 -24.96 -42.32 -9.28
C GLY A 83 -25.77 -41.30 -10.09
N ARG A 84 -25.14 -40.23 -10.56
CA ARG A 84 -25.75 -39.09 -11.27
C ARG A 84 -25.13 -38.95 -12.66
N GLN A 85 -25.91 -38.44 -13.62
CA GLN A 85 -25.41 -38.13 -14.97
C GLN A 85 -25.01 -36.66 -15.11
N PHE A 86 -23.91 -36.41 -15.79
CA PHE A 86 -23.40 -35.08 -15.99
C PHE A 86 -24.31 -34.22 -16.88
N GLY A 87 -24.91 -33.17 -16.28
CA GLY A 87 -25.82 -32.27 -16.96
C GLY A 87 -27.09 -32.91 -17.49
N ARG A 88 -27.55 -34.02 -16.92
CA ARG A 88 -28.78 -34.78 -17.37
C ARG A 88 -29.48 -35.44 -16.19
N GLY A 89 -30.77 -35.72 -16.40
CA GLY A 89 -31.61 -36.46 -15.44
C GLY A 89 -32.19 -35.54 -14.33
N PRO A 90 -33.10 -36.11 -13.53
CA PRO A 90 -33.78 -35.32 -12.47
C PRO A 90 -32.86 -34.88 -11.31
N HIS A 91 -31.75 -35.57 -11.16
CA HIS A 91 -30.70 -35.24 -10.17
C HIS A 91 -29.34 -35.14 -10.86
N PRO A 92 -29.10 -34.11 -11.67
CA PRO A 92 -27.92 -34.02 -12.51
C PRO A 92 -26.63 -33.88 -11.66
N LEU A 93 -25.54 -34.40 -12.23
CA LEU A 93 -24.21 -34.12 -11.74
C LEU A 93 -23.75 -32.74 -12.27
N PHE A 94 -23.35 -31.87 -11.38
CA PHE A 94 -22.65 -30.63 -11.74
C PHE A 94 -21.23 -30.64 -11.18
N VAL A 95 -20.35 -29.94 -11.88
CA VAL A 95 -18.94 -29.80 -11.44
C VAL A 95 -18.51 -28.33 -11.38
N SER A 96 -17.55 -28.05 -10.54
CA SER A 96 -16.76 -26.81 -10.63
C SER A 96 -15.54 -27.03 -11.51
N VAL A 97 -15.18 -26.04 -12.32
CA VAL A 97 -13.97 -26.01 -13.14
C VAL A 97 -13.10 -24.86 -12.65
N ARG A 98 -12.00 -25.21 -12.00
CA ARG A 98 -11.16 -24.25 -11.27
C ARG A 98 -9.71 -24.30 -11.71
N SER A 99 -9.07 -23.17 -11.86
CA SER A 99 -7.63 -23.09 -12.06
C SER A 99 -6.84 -23.56 -10.83
N GLY A 100 -5.67 -24.15 -11.09
CA GLY A 100 -4.75 -24.64 -10.05
C GLY A 100 -3.31 -24.48 -10.45
N ALA A 101 -2.75 -23.27 -10.45
CA ALA A 101 -1.32 -23.08 -10.68
C ALA A 101 -0.50 -23.58 -9.47
N ALA A 102 0.76 -23.96 -9.71
CA ALA A 102 1.68 -24.38 -8.64
C ALA A 102 1.86 -23.27 -7.56
N MET A 103 1.83 -22.00 -7.99
CA MET A 103 1.73 -20.86 -7.09
C MET A 103 0.32 -20.27 -7.16
N SER A 104 -0.31 -20.08 -5.99
CA SER A 104 -1.65 -19.46 -5.92
C SER A 104 -1.59 -18.00 -6.38
N MET A 105 -2.49 -17.63 -7.30
CA MET A 105 -2.69 -16.26 -7.82
C MET A 105 -4.15 -15.84 -7.56
N PRO A 106 -4.48 -15.34 -6.35
CA PRO A 106 -5.87 -15.08 -5.96
C PRO A 106 -6.54 -14.06 -6.89
N GLY A 107 -7.74 -14.38 -7.38
CA GLY A 107 -8.53 -13.50 -8.26
C GLY A 107 -7.95 -13.25 -9.66
N MET A 108 -6.82 -13.87 -10.02
CA MET A 108 -6.17 -13.64 -11.33
C MET A 108 -6.64 -14.61 -12.42
N MET A 109 -7.20 -15.74 -12.05
CA MET A 109 -7.66 -16.78 -12.96
C MET A 109 -9.11 -17.16 -12.68
N ASP A 110 -9.80 -17.63 -13.71
CA ASP A 110 -11.24 -17.83 -13.66
C ASP A 110 -11.64 -19.15 -12.96
N THR A 111 -12.84 -19.13 -12.37
CA THR A 111 -13.52 -20.27 -11.74
C THR A 111 -14.94 -20.33 -12.26
N LEU A 112 -15.39 -21.50 -12.69
CA LEU A 112 -16.73 -21.73 -13.19
C LEU A 112 -17.41 -22.77 -12.30
N LEU A 113 -18.50 -22.39 -11.62
CA LEU A 113 -19.28 -23.26 -10.75
C LEU A 113 -20.51 -23.76 -11.51
N ASN A 114 -21.06 -24.91 -11.10
CA ASN A 114 -22.26 -25.52 -11.68
C ASN A 114 -22.15 -25.83 -13.18
N CYS A 115 -20.94 -26.13 -13.67
CA CYS A 115 -20.76 -26.59 -15.06
C CYS A 115 -21.58 -27.85 -15.32
N GLY A 116 -22.26 -27.87 -16.43
CA GLY A 116 -23.24 -28.91 -16.81
C GLY A 116 -24.68 -28.39 -16.75
N ILE A 117 -24.96 -27.24 -16.12
CA ILE A 117 -26.29 -26.63 -16.14
C ILE A 117 -26.52 -25.91 -17.48
N HIS A 118 -27.71 -26.06 -18.04
CA HIS A 118 -28.17 -25.39 -19.26
C HIS A 118 -29.70 -25.24 -19.25
N PRO A 119 -30.28 -24.26 -19.97
CA PRO A 119 -31.72 -23.97 -19.88
C PRO A 119 -32.64 -25.16 -20.18
N GLU A 120 -32.28 -26.02 -21.12
CA GLU A 120 -33.10 -27.18 -21.51
C GLU A 120 -33.25 -28.18 -20.36
N LEU A 121 -32.34 -28.18 -19.39
CA LEU A 121 -32.37 -29.07 -18.24
C LEU A 121 -33.55 -28.75 -17.29
N ALA A 122 -34.19 -27.59 -17.42
CA ALA A 122 -35.39 -27.23 -16.67
C ALA A 122 -36.53 -28.25 -16.84
N ALA A 123 -36.62 -28.89 -18.03
CA ALA A 123 -37.60 -29.94 -18.32
C ALA A 123 -37.39 -31.21 -17.49
N GLU A 124 -36.14 -31.49 -17.06
CA GLU A 124 -35.79 -32.71 -16.32
C GLU A 124 -35.73 -32.49 -14.82
N VAL A 125 -35.22 -31.32 -14.38
CA VAL A 125 -35.03 -30.98 -12.96
C VAL A 125 -36.25 -30.29 -12.34
N GLY A 126 -37.02 -29.58 -13.18
CA GLY A 126 -38.17 -28.78 -12.80
C GLY A 126 -37.92 -27.27 -13.07
N ASP A 127 -38.95 -26.62 -13.61
CA ASP A 127 -38.99 -25.21 -13.92
C ASP A 127 -39.25 -24.38 -12.64
N THR A 128 -38.18 -24.18 -11.84
CA THR A 128 -38.27 -23.49 -10.55
C THR A 128 -37.46 -22.19 -10.55
N PRO A 129 -37.85 -21.19 -9.76
CA PRO A 129 -37.07 -19.96 -9.62
C PRO A 129 -35.61 -20.21 -9.22
N GLN A 130 -35.37 -21.26 -8.41
CA GLN A 130 -34.03 -21.62 -7.99
C GLN A 130 -33.22 -22.23 -9.11
N PHE A 131 -33.78 -23.08 -9.96
CA PHE A 131 -33.10 -23.55 -11.15
C PHE A 131 -32.61 -22.40 -12.02
N TRP A 132 -33.50 -21.42 -12.29
CA TRP A 132 -33.14 -20.27 -13.11
C TRP A 132 -32.10 -19.37 -12.45
N LEU A 133 -32.14 -19.24 -11.12
CA LEU A 133 -31.11 -18.50 -10.40
C LEU A 133 -29.72 -19.08 -10.64
N VAL A 134 -29.56 -20.38 -10.43
CA VAL A 134 -28.28 -21.09 -10.62
C VAL A 134 -27.87 -21.09 -12.09
N CYS A 135 -28.82 -21.30 -13.00
CA CYS A 135 -28.58 -21.29 -14.44
C CYS A 135 -28.09 -19.92 -14.92
N VAL A 136 -28.75 -18.83 -14.52
CA VAL A 136 -28.36 -17.48 -14.88
C VAL A 136 -26.98 -17.14 -14.31
N GLN A 137 -26.70 -17.47 -13.05
CA GLN A 137 -25.38 -17.26 -12.44
C GLN A 137 -24.26 -17.95 -13.21
N PHE A 138 -24.48 -19.22 -13.61
CA PHE A 138 -23.50 -19.94 -14.43
C PHE A 138 -23.31 -19.26 -15.80
N LEU A 139 -24.43 -18.94 -16.51
CA LEU A 139 -24.38 -18.34 -17.84
C LEU A 139 -23.66 -16.96 -17.82
N GLU A 140 -23.91 -16.16 -16.77
CA GLU A 140 -23.22 -14.87 -16.59
C GLU A 140 -21.71 -15.04 -16.36
N ALA A 141 -21.31 -15.98 -15.50
CA ALA A 141 -19.92 -16.30 -15.25
C ALA A 141 -19.23 -16.81 -16.51
N PHE A 142 -19.88 -17.73 -17.24
CA PHE A 142 -19.38 -18.31 -18.48
C PHE A 142 -19.22 -17.25 -19.59
N ALA A 143 -20.25 -16.43 -19.81
CA ALA A 143 -20.20 -15.37 -20.81
C ALA A 143 -19.13 -14.32 -20.49
N LYS A 144 -19.00 -13.91 -19.22
CA LYS A 144 -17.98 -12.96 -18.76
C LYS A 144 -16.57 -13.49 -19.01
N THR A 145 -16.34 -14.78 -18.72
CA THR A 145 -15.01 -15.40 -18.90
C THR A 145 -14.61 -15.48 -20.37
N LEU A 146 -15.55 -15.79 -21.27
CA LEU A 146 -15.24 -15.96 -22.69
C LEU A 146 -15.29 -14.69 -23.55
N THR A 147 -16.07 -13.68 -23.15
CA THR A 147 -16.32 -12.50 -24.01
C THR A 147 -15.82 -11.19 -23.41
N ALA A 148 -15.36 -11.18 -22.15
CA ALA A 148 -15.04 -9.96 -21.37
C ALA A 148 -16.18 -8.90 -21.34
N VAL A 149 -17.38 -9.26 -21.81
CA VAL A 149 -18.56 -8.38 -21.76
C VAL A 149 -19.28 -8.59 -20.44
N ASN A 150 -19.33 -7.55 -19.62
CA ASN A 150 -20.16 -7.57 -18.43
C ASN A 150 -21.64 -7.76 -18.84
N PRO A 151 -22.34 -8.77 -18.31
CA PRO A 151 -23.78 -8.84 -18.47
C PRO A 151 -24.39 -7.59 -17.85
N THR A 152 -25.36 -6.99 -18.51
CA THR A 152 -26.02 -5.74 -18.11
C THR A 152 -26.49 -5.82 -16.66
N PRO A 153 -26.04 -4.91 -15.75
CA PRO A 153 -26.69 -4.76 -14.47
C PRO A 153 -27.98 -3.98 -14.76
N ASN A 154 -29.11 -4.59 -14.71
CA ASN A 154 -30.33 -3.96 -14.22
C ASN A 154 -31.49 -4.92 -14.31
N ASP A 155 -32.15 -4.94 -13.18
CA ASP A 155 -33.51 -5.38 -12.99
C ASP A 155 -33.83 -6.81 -13.41
N ALA A 156 -34.25 -7.45 -12.45
CA ALA A 156 -35.14 -8.58 -12.57
C ALA A 156 -34.56 -9.92 -12.10
N ARG A 157 -35.43 -10.54 -11.42
CA ARG A 157 -35.46 -11.93 -10.98
C ARG A 157 -34.85 -12.84 -12.04
N ALA A 158 -33.98 -13.72 -11.61
CA ALA A 158 -33.47 -14.79 -12.44
C ALA A 158 -34.66 -15.53 -13.06
N SER A 159 -34.71 -15.54 -14.37
CA SER A 159 -35.83 -16.14 -15.15
C SER A 159 -35.31 -16.80 -16.39
N ALA A 160 -36.18 -17.61 -17.01
CA ALA A 160 -35.91 -18.24 -18.30
C ALA A 160 -35.54 -17.19 -19.36
N GLU A 161 -36.31 -16.10 -19.45
CA GLU A 161 -36.05 -15.02 -20.41
C GLU A 161 -34.65 -14.43 -20.26
N ARG A 162 -34.17 -14.21 -19.02
CA ARG A 162 -32.83 -13.73 -18.78
C ARG A 162 -31.75 -14.71 -19.22
N ALA A 163 -31.96 -16.01 -18.94
CA ALA A 163 -31.03 -17.06 -19.38
C ALA A 163 -30.89 -17.09 -20.90
N TYR A 164 -32.03 -17.06 -21.64
CA TYR A 164 -31.99 -17.02 -23.08
C TYR A 164 -31.43 -15.70 -23.66
N ALA A 165 -31.70 -14.56 -23.03
CA ALA A 165 -31.10 -13.29 -23.43
C ALA A 165 -29.57 -13.28 -23.30
N ILE A 166 -29.00 -13.92 -22.25
CA ILE A 166 -27.56 -14.07 -22.10
C ILE A 166 -26.99 -14.94 -23.24
N ILE A 167 -27.66 -16.05 -23.57
CA ILE A 167 -27.26 -16.93 -24.67
C ILE A 167 -27.31 -16.21 -26.02
N GLU A 168 -28.35 -15.43 -26.27
CA GLU A 168 -28.48 -14.63 -27.49
C GLU A 168 -27.35 -13.60 -27.60
N LYS A 169 -27.08 -12.88 -26.52
CA LYS A 169 -25.97 -11.93 -26.46
C LYS A 169 -24.61 -12.60 -26.65
N PHE A 170 -24.40 -13.76 -26.02
CA PHE A 170 -23.18 -14.55 -26.22
C PHE A 170 -23.01 -14.95 -27.69
N THR A 171 -24.08 -15.44 -28.33
CA THR A 171 -24.08 -15.82 -29.74
C THR A 171 -23.80 -14.64 -30.66
N ALA A 172 -24.38 -13.47 -30.36
CA ALA A 172 -24.16 -12.23 -31.13
C ALA A 172 -22.70 -11.73 -31.02
N VAL A 173 -22.09 -11.80 -29.84
CA VAL A 173 -20.72 -11.35 -29.61
C VAL A 173 -19.68 -12.32 -30.15
N THR A 174 -19.89 -13.61 -30.00
CA THR A 174 -18.91 -14.64 -30.37
C THR A 174 -19.08 -15.14 -31.81
N ALA A 175 -20.19 -14.82 -32.45
CA ALA A 175 -20.64 -15.41 -33.75
C ALA A 175 -20.67 -16.94 -33.73
N ARG A 176 -20.81 -17.57 -32.56
CA ARG A 176 -20.90 -19.02 -32.36
C ARG A 176 -22.16 -19.37 -31.56
N PRO A 177 -22.82 -20.52 -31.82
CA PRO A 177 -23.93 -20.97 -30.98
C PRO A 177 -23.45 -21.32 -29.58
N PHE A 178 -24.33 -21.10 -28.60
CA PHE A 178 -24.01 -21.50 -27.22
C PHE A 178 -23.91 -23.03 -27.13
N PRO A 179 -22.86 -23.57 -26.44
CA PRO A 179 -22.69 -25.03 -26.33
C PRO A 179 -23.70 -25.64 -25.35
N SER A 180 -24.83 -26.18 -25.83
CA SER A 180 -25.86 -26.76 -24.97
C SER A 180 -25.57 -28.24 -24.58
N ALA A 181 -24.70 -28.94 -25.31
CA ALA A 181 -24.31 -30.30 -24.93
C ALA A 181 -23.36 -30.25 -23.70
N PRO A 182 -23.67 -30.89 -22.56
CA PRO A 182 -22.92 -30.80 -21.33
C PRO A 182 -21.41 -31.06 -21.47
N ARG A 183 -20.99 -32.04 -22.26
CA ARG A 183 -19.57 -32.35 -22.50
C ARG A 183 -18.84 -31.26 -23.30
N THR A 184 -19.52 -30.68 -24.29
CA THR A 184 -18.98 -29.52 -25.04
C THR A 184 -18.86 -28.32 -24.14
N LEU A 185 -19.84 -28.09 -23.27
CA LEU A 185 -19.81 -27.00 -22.28
C LEU A 185 -18.64 -27.18 -21.30
N LEU A 186 -18.36 -28.40 -20.83
CA LEU A 186 -17.20 -28.67 -19.99
C LEU A 186 -15.89 -28.38 -20.73
N ALA A 187 -15.77 -28.77 -22.00
CA ALA A 187 -14.59 -28.51 -22.80
C ALA A 187 -14.33 -27.00 -22.95
N GLU A 188 -15.36 -26.19 -23.25
CA GLU A 188 -15.24 -24.73 -23.32
C GLU A 188 -14.85 -24.11 -21.95
N CYS A 189 -15.36 -24.68 -20.84
CA CYS A 189 -14.96 -24.24 -19.49
C CYS A 189 -13.47 -24.53 -19.21
N ILE A 190 -12.95 -25.68 -19.62
CA ILE A 190 -11.56 -26.07 -19.50
C ILE A 190 -10.67 -25.12 -20.32
N ASP A 191 -11.07 -24.89 -21.58
CA ASP A 191 -10.36 -23.97 -22.48
C ASP A 191 -10.31 -22.56 -21.92
N ALA A 192 -11.42 -22.07 -21.35
CA ALA A 192 -11.49 -20.76 -20.71
C ALA A 192 -10.50 -20.66 -19.55
N VAL A 193 -10.39 -21.68 -18.71
CA VAL A 193 -9.41 -21.71 -17.62
C VAL A 193 -7.98 -21.76 -18.17
N PHE A 194 -7.69 -22.50 -19.22
CA PHE A 194 -6.38 -22.50 -19.86
C PHE A 194 -6.01 -21.11 -20.41
N ARG A 195 -6.93 -20.44 -21.13
CA ARG A 195 -6.72 -19.07 -21.66
C ARG A 195 -6.50 -18.04 -20.55
N SER A 196 -7.13 -18.21 -19.37
CA SER A 196 -7.00 -17.31 -18.25
C SER A 196 -5.55 -17.17 -17.75
N TRP A 197 -4.71 -18.19 -18.00
CA TRP A 197 -3.27 -18.14 -17.74
C TRP A 197 -2.55 -17.03 -18.50
N SER A 198 -2.98 -16.73 -19.72
CA SER A 198 -2.41 -15.71 -20.60
C SER A 198 -3.17 -14.39 -20.55
N SER A 199 -4.12 -14.22 -19.61
CA SER A 199 -4.82 -12.97 -19.41
C SER A 199 -3.86 -11.85 -18.95
N GLU A 200 -4.17 -10.61 -19.31
CA GLU A 200 -3.38 -9.44 -18.90
C GLU A 200 -3.21 -9.37 -17.38
N ARG A 201 -4.27 -9.70 -16.62
CA ARG A 201 -4.25 -9.75 -15.14
C ARG A 201 -3.25 -10.77 -14.62
N ALA A 202 -3.27 -12.00 -15.18
CA ALA A 202 -2.38 -13.07 -14.75
C ALA A 202 -0.92 -12.79 -15.15
N ILE A 203 -0.67 -12.20 -16.32
CA ILE A 203 0.66 -11.79 -16.78
C ILE A 203 1.20 -10.66 -15.88
N ALA A 204 0.40 -9.63 -15.63
CA ALA A 204 0.79 -8.50 -14.77
C ALA A 204 1.12 -8.98 -13.33
N TYR A 205 0.30 -9.89 -12.78
CA TYR A 205 0.54 -10.47 -11.47
C TYR A 205 1.87 -11.24 -11.42
N ARG A 206 2.13 -12.12 -12.39
CA ARG A 206 3.40 -12.88 -12.45
C ARG A 206 4.61 -11.96 -12.60
N LYS A 207 4.50 -10.94 -13.43
CA LYS A 207 5.56 -9.93 -13.61
C LYS A 207 5.81 -9.14 -12.32
N ARG A 208 4.74 -8.71 -11.64
CA ARG A 208 4.83 -7.94 -10.37
C ARG A 208 5.46 -8.74 -9.24
N HIS A 209 5.15 -10.05 -9.18
CA HIS A 209 5.64 -10.93 -8.10
C HIS A 209 6.87 -11.76 -8.49
N ASP A 210 7.52 -11.43 -9.63
CA ASP A 210 8.69 -12.12 -10.19
C ASP A 210 8.51 -13.66 -10.23
N VAL A 211 7.33 -14.10 -10.60
CA VAL A 211 6.99 -15.52 -10.72
C VAL A 211 7.58 -16.07 -12.00
N ARG A 212 8.67 -16.84 -11.89
CA ARG A 212 9.37 -17.47 -13.01
C ARG A 212 9.24 -18.99 -12.97
N GLY A 213 9.45 -19.65 -14.11
CA GLY A 213 9.52 -21.10 -14.20
C GLY A 213 8.17 -21.83 -14.23
N LEU A 214 7.04 -21.14 -14.11
CA LEU A 214 5.73 -21.78 -14.23
C LEU A 214 5.31 -21.86 -15.70
N ALA A 215 4.97 -23.08 -16.16
CA ALA A 215 4.69 -23.35 -17.56
C ALA A 215 3.20 -23.30 -17.93
N GLY A 216 2.28 -23.20 -16.95
CA GLY A 216 0.84 -23.23 -17.18
C GLY A 216 0.03 -23.34 -15.88
N THR A 217 -1.29 -23.49 -16.02
CA THR A 217 -2.20 -23.79 -14.90
C THR A 217 -2.78 -25.19 -15.06
N ALA A 218 -2.93 -25.93 -13.96
CA ALA A 218 -3.77 -27.12 -13.94
C ALA A 218 -5.25 -26.73 -13.92
N VAL A 219 -6.14 -27.64 -14.31
CA VAL A 219 -7.59 -27.46 -14.21
C VAL A 219 -8.15 -28.52 -13.27
N ASN A 220 -8.82 -28.14 -12.22
CA ASN A 220 -9.47 -29.02 -11.27
C ASN A 220 -10.97 -29.09 -11.60
N VAL A 221 -11.44 -30.29 -11.96
CA VAL A 221 -12.86 -30.62 -12.20
C VAL A 221 -13.35 -31.37 -10.97
N GLN A 222 -14.22 -30.75 -10.17
CA GLN A 222 -14.67 -31.29 -8.89
C GLN A 222 -16.19 -31.30 -8.79
N VAL A 223 -16.76 -32.37 -8.29
CA VAL A 223 -18.21 -32.51 -8.05
C VAL A 223 -18.65 -31.36 -7.12
N MET A 224 -19.70 -30.65 -7.53
CA MET A 224 -20.32 -29.61 -6.71
C MET A 224 -20.88 -30.21 -5.42
N PHE A 225 -20.43 -29.65 -4.30
CA PHE A 225 -20.98 -29.95 -2.98
C PHE A 225 -22.15 -28.99 -2.71
N PRO A 226 -23.37 -29.49 -2.39
CA PRO A 226 -24.54 -28.63 -2.23
C PRO A 226 -24.54 -27.92 -0.86
N SER A 227 -23.57 -27.06 -0.63
CA SER A 227 -23.38 -26.38 0.65
C SER A 227 -24.59 -25.52 1.01
N ARG A 228 -25.17 -25.72 2.21
CA ARG A 228 -26.10 -24.82 2.85
C ARG A 228 -25.38 -23.71 3.59
N VAL A 229 -24.24 -24.04 4.17
CA VAL A 229 -23.29 -23.12 4.79
C VAL A 229 -21.90 -23.45 4.28
N SER A 230 -21.12 -22.46 4.01
CA SER A 230 -19.73 -22.60 3.56
C SER A 230 -18.87 -21.48 4.08
N GLY A 231 -17.57 -21.65 3.99
CA GLY A 231 -16.65 -20.63 4.48
C GLY A 231 -15.19 -21.05 4.41
N ILE A 232 -14.41 -20.34 5.20
CA ILE A 232 -12.98 -20.54 5.33
C ILE A 232 -12.67 -20.78 6.82
N VAL A 233 -11.69 -21.63 7.10
CA VAL A 233 -11.10 -21.77 8.43
C VAL A 233 -9.58 -21.63 8.33
N PHE A 234 -9.04 -20.67 9.11
CA PHE A 234 -7.62 -20.55 9.37
C PHE A 234 -7.29 -21.31 10.63
N THR A 235 -6.46 -22.33 10.53
CA THR A 235 -6.08 -23.14 11.70
C THR A 235 -5.20 -22.39 12.70
N GLN A 236 -4.62 -21.28 12.29
CA GLN A 236 -3.90 -20.33 13.12
C GLN A 236 -4.33 -18.91 12.72
N ASP A 237 -4.48 -18.01 13.70
CA ASP A 237 -4.78 -16.59 13.41
C ASP A 237 -3.61 -15.95 12.64
N PRO A 238 -3.80 -15.58 11.35
CA PRO A 238 -2.72 -15.03 10.53
C PRO A 238 -2.29 -13.61 10.96
N ASN A 239 -3.11 -12.93 11.78
CA ASN A 239 -2.83 -11.59 12.26
C ASN A 239 -2.21 -11.57 13.66
N ASN A 240 -2.34 -12.67 14.42
CA ASN A 240 -1.80 -12.79 15.77
C ASN A 240 -1.37 -14.23 16.08
N LEU A 241 -0.15 -14.58 15.74
CA LEU A 241 0.40 -15.93 15.92
C LEU A 241 0.53 -16.33 17.40
N ALA A 242 0.74 -15.38 18.29
CA ALA A 242 0.81 -15.65 19.73
C ALA A 242 -0.55 -16.04 20.32
N ALA A 243 -1.66 -15.64 19.68
CA ALA A 243 -3.00 -15.99 20.09
C ALA A 243 -3.33 -17.41 19.60
N GLN A 244 -3.08 -18.44 20.39
CA GLN A 244 -3.38 -19.85 20.10
C GLN A 244 -4.87 -20.07 19.77
N ARG A 245 -5.33 -19.55 18.62
CA ARG A 245 -6.71 -19.56 18.17
C ARG A 245 -6.85 -19.80 16.68
N MET A 246 -7.97 -20.35 16.26
CA MET A 246 -8.42 -20.48 14.87
C MET A 246 -9.40 -19.35 14.55
N ILE A 247 -9.50 -18.99 13.26
CA ILE A 247 -10.53 -18.08 12.77
C ILE A 247 -11.41 -18.85 11.76
N ILE A 248 -12.72 -18.85 12.00
CA ILE A 248 -13.71 -19.43 11.09
C ILE A 248 -14.54 -18.26 10.53
N GLU A 249 -14.63 -18.16 9.21
CA GLU A 249 -15.53 -17.26 8.51
C GLU A 249 -16.53 -18.06 7.71
N SER A 250 -17.82 -17.68 7.76
CA SER A 250 -18.89 -18.48 7.13
C SER A 250 -20.07 -17.63 6.66
N ALA A 251 -20.69 -18.08 5.57
CA ALA A 251 -21.92 -17.52 5.04
C ALA A 251 -22.86 -18.63 4.58
N PHE A 252 -24.13 -18.30 4.33
CA PHE A 252 -25.09 -19.21 3.73
C PHE A 252 -24.79 -19.42 2.25
N GLY A 253 -25.05 -20.63 1.73
CA GLY A 253 -24.86 -21.00 0.33
C GLY A 253 -23.44 -21.45 -0.02
N LEU A 254 -23.07 -21.24 -1.29
CA LEU A 254 -21.76 -21.64 -1.83
C LEU A 254 -20.66 -20.62 -1.40
N GLY A 255 -19.44 -21.12 -1.18
CA GLY A 255 -18.33 -20.38 -0.60
C GLY A 255 -17.72 -19.25 -1.46
N GLU A 256 -18.14 -19.13 -2.72
CA GLU A 256 -17.57 -18.11 -3.61
C GLU A 256 -17.83 -16.68 -3.10
N SER A 257 -19.01 -16.41 -2.52
CA SER A 257 -19.36 -15.10 -1.97
C SER A 257 -18.51 -14.68 -0.77
N VAL A 258 -17.98 -15.65 -0.01
CA VAL A 258 -17.04 -15.36 1.11
C VAL A 258 -15.64 -15.09 0.55
N VAL A 259 -15.21 -15.90 -0.43
CA VAL A 259 -13.87 -15.78 -1.03
C VAL A 259 -13.74 -14.51 -1.88
N SER A 260 -14.80 -14.11 -2.60
CA SER A 260 -14.82 -12.88 -3.41
C SER A 260 -14.96 -11.60 -2.57
N GLY A 261 -15.42 -11.72 -1.31
CA GLY A 261 -15.70 -10.59 -0.44
C GLY A 261 -17.02 -9.87 -0.73
N ASP A 262 -17.95 -10.52 -1.45
CA ASP A 262 -19.25 -9.94 -1.80
C ASP A 262 -20.21 -9.89 -0.61
N VAL A 263 -19.95 -10.67 0.43
CA VAL A 263 -20.70 -10.70 1.68
C VAL A 263 -19.80 -10.47 2.88
N THR A 264 -20.34 -9.90 3.94
CA THR A 264 -19.66 -9.88 5.25
C THR A 264 -20.03 -11.14 6.02
N PRO A 265 -19.10 -12.12 6.16
CA PRO A 265 -19.39 -13.40 6.80
C PRO A 265 -19.56 -13.27 8.32
N ASP A 266 -20.21 -14.26 8.94
CA ASP A 266 -20.04 -14.50 10.37
C ASP A 266 -18.60 -14.90 10.64
N ARG A 267 -18.01 -14.38 11.74
CA ARG A 267 -16.65 -14.71 12.16
C ARG A 267 -16.66 -15.25 13.57
N PHE A 268 -15.99 -16.38 13.75
CA PHE A 268 -15.81 -17.04 15.04
C PHE A 268 -14.32 -17.15 15.33
N MET A 269 -13.91 -16.63 16.48
CA MET A 269 -12.58 -16.88 17.04
C MET A 269 -12.65 -18.07 18.00
N VAL A 270 -11.91 -19.11 17.71
CA VAL A 270 -12.03 -20.42 18.36
C VAL A 270 -10.70 -20.82 19.00
N LYS A 271 -10.71 -21.20 20.27
CA LYS A 271 -9.52 -21.72 20.95
C LYS A 271 -9.06 -23.04 20.30
N ARG A 272 -7.75 -23.20 20.15
CA ARG A 272 -7.17 -24.40 19.52
C ARG A 272 -7.20 -25.63 20.46
N ASN A 273 -7.23 -25.43 21.77
CA ASN A 273 -7.11 -26.52 22.76
C ASN A 273 -8.43 -27.20 23.09
N ASP A 274 -9.54 -26.48 23.11
CA ASP A 274 -10.85 -26.98 23.53
C ASP A 274 -11.96 -26.67 22.50
N PHE A 275 -11.65 -26.01 21.40
CA PHE A 275 -12.55 -25.64 20.31
C PHE A 275 -13.73 -24.77 20.72
N THR A 276 -13.63 -24.07 21.85
CA THR A 276 -14.66 -23.12 22.30
C THR A 276 -14.53 -21.80 21.55
N ALA A 277 -15.67 -21.25 21.09
CA ALA A 277 -15.70 -19.91 20.54
C ALA A 277 -15.46 -18.87 21.64
N ILE A 278 -14.44 -18.03 21.45
CA ILE A 278 -14.07 -16.96 22.38
C ILE A 278 -14.87 -15.70 22.06
N GLU A 279 -15.02 -15.44 20.76
CA GLU A 279 -15.64 -14.24 20.22
C GLU A 279 -16.43 -14.62 18.97
N THR A 280 -17.59 -14.00 18.80
CA THR A 280 -18.46 -14.22 17.64
C THR A 280 -18.88 -12.87 17.07
N PHE A 281 -18.56 -12.64 15.82
CA PHE A 281 -19.02 -11.49 15.07
C PHE A 281 -20.08 -11.94 14.07
N ARG A 282 -21.25 -11.29 14.09
CA ARG A 282 -22.32 -11.53 13.13
C ARG A 282 -22.14 -10.65 11.90
N GLY A 283 -22.05 -11.27 10.73
CA GLY A 283 -21.95 -10.59 9.46
C GLY A 283 -23.30 -10.11 8.89
N SER A 284 -23.23 -9.20 7.92
CA SER A 284 -24.38 -8.87 7.07
C SER A 284 -24.40 -9.82 5.88
N LYS A 285 -25.22 -10.86 5.96
CA LYS A 285 -25.32 -11.91 4.97
C LYS A 285 -26.34 -11.52 3.91
N GLY A 286 -25.89 -10.84 2.85
CA GLY A 286 -26.71 -10.50 1.68
C GLY A 286 -27.09 -11.74 0.86
N ALA A 287 -27.43 -11.57 -0.42
CA ALA A 287 -27.83 -12.65 -1.29
C ALA A 287 -26.76 -13.75 -1.38
N ALA A 288 -27.10 -14.96 -0.93
CA ALA A 288 -26.24 -16.13 -1.03
C ALA A 288 -26.25 -16.68 -2.46
N ILE A 289 -25.10 -17.21 -2.94
CA ILE A 289 -25.06 -18.03 -4.14
C ILE A 289 -25.64 -19.38 -3.79
N ALA A 290 -26.81 -19.69 -4.31
CA ALA A 290 -27.54 -20.90 -3.96
C ALA A 290 -26.97 -22.15 -4.66
N ALA A 291 -27.00 -23.30 -3.97
CA ALA A 291 -26.87 -24.59 -4.60
C ALA A 291 -28.24 -25.07 -5.13
N LEU A 292 -28.23 -25.77 -6.23
CA LEU A 292 -29.46 -26.37 -6.73
C LEU A 292 -29.97 -27.45 -5.74
N GLY A 293 -31.25 -27.33 -5.29
CA GLY A 293 -31.87 -28.23 -4.33
C GLY A 293 -32.03 -27.69 -2.91
N ASP A 294 -31.45 -26.54 -2.57
CA ASP A 294 -31.66 -25.87 -1.26
C ASP A 294 -32.71 -24.76 -1.40
N ALA A 295 -33.97 -25.11 -1.10
CA ALA A 295 -35.08 -24.14 -1.13
C ALA A 295 -35.41 -23.53 0.24
N THR A 296 -34.57 -23.73 1.26
CA THR A 296 -34.83 -23.27 2.62
C THR A 296 -34.54 -21.78 2.72
N PRO A 297 -35.52 -20.92 3.07
CA PRO A 297 -35.25 -19.53 3.38
C PRO A 297 -34.30 -19.47 4.57
N HIS A 298 -33.16 -18.82 4.41
CA HIS A 298 -32.25 -18.59 5.53
C HIS A 298 -32.63 -17.30 6.25
N ASP A 299 -32.71 -17.38 7.58
CA ASP A 299 -32.79 -16.18 8.40
C ASP A 299 -31.43 -15.45 8.35
N ALA A 300 -31.40 -14.32 7.66
CA ALA A 300 -30.19 -13.52 7.51
C ALA A 300 -29.62 -13.04 8.86
N GLU A 301 -30.47 -12.97 9.89
CA GLU A 301 -30.09 -12.59 11.24
C GLU A 301 -29.57 -13.76 12.09
N ALA A 302 -29.76 -15.02 11.65
CA ALA A 302 -29.25 -16.19 12.37
C ALA A 302 -27.74 -16.37 12.12
N LEU A 303 -27.03 -16.90 13.15
CA LEU A 303 -25.64 -17.35 12.95
C LEU A 303 -25.63 -18.59 12.04
N THR A 304 -24.63 -18.65 11.18
CA THR A 304 -24.46 -19.71 10.18
C THR A 304 -24.09 -21.06 10.79
N LEU A 305 -23.38 -21.06 11.92
CA LEU A 305 -22.94 -22.25 12.63
C LEU A 305 -23.35 -22.25 14.10
N SER A 306 -23.74 -23.40 14.61
CA SER A 306 -23.94 -23.68 16.04
C SER A 306 -22.61 -24.04 16.73
N SER A 307 -22.55 -23.93 18.06
CA SER A 307 -21.35 -24.28 18.82
C SER A 307 -20.82 -25.71 18.59
N PRO A 308 -21.68 -26.77 18.48
CA PRO A 308 -21.20 -28.08 18.12
C PRO A 308 -20.59 -28.17 16.72
N GLN A 309 -21.17 -27.46 15.73
CA GLN A 309 -20.62 -27.42 14.38
C GLN A 309 -19.28 -26.67 14.32
N ILE A 310 -19.12 -25.61 15.10
CA ILE A 310 -17.83 -24.89 15.22
C ILE A 310 -16.75 -25.82 15.77
N ALA A 311 -17.07 -26.59 16.83
CA ALA A 311 -16.11 -27.52 17.43
C ALA A 311 -15.76 -28.69 16.48
N GLU A 312 -16.75 -29.24 15.75
CA GLU A 312 -16.54 -30.29 14.74
C GLU A 312 -15.62 -29.80 13.60
N LEU A 313 -15.90 -28.59 13.06
CA LEU A 313 -15.10 -27.98 12.01
C LEU A 313 -13.67 -27.68 12.47
N ALA A 314 -13.52 -27.14 13.67
CA ALA A 314 -12.20 -26.85 14.26
C ALA A 314 -11.38 -28.13 14.44
N ALA A 315 -12.01 -29.22 14.91
CA ALA A 315 -11.36 -30.53 15.06
C ALA A 315 -10.96 -31.13 13.69
N LEU A 316 -11.81 -30.96 12.67
CA LEU A 316 -11.51 -31.38 11.30
C LEU A 316 -10.36 -30.57 10.71
N ALA A 317 -10.35 -29.25 10.90
CA ALA A 317 -9.29 -28.37 10.42
C ALA A 317 -7.93 -28.71 11.07
N LEU A 318 -7.91 -29.06 12.34
CA LEU A 318 -6.68 -29.48 13.03
C LEU A 318 -6.14 -30.81 12.49
N LYS A 319 -7.01 -31.74 12.05
CA LYS A 319 -6.57 -32.97 11.36
C LYS A 319 -5.90 -32.66 10.03
N VAL A 320 -6.44 -31.69 9.27
CA VAL A 320 -5.81 -31.22 8.02
C VAL A 320 -4.43 -30.61 8.32
N GLU A 321 -4.33 -29.70 9.30
CA GLU A 321 -3.05 -29.11 9.70
C GLU A 321 -2.03 -30.18 10.08
N THR A 322 -2.45 -31.16 10.88
CA THR A 322 -1.57 -32.26 11.30
C THR A 322 -1.07 -33.07 10.10
N HIS A 323 -1.94 -33.30 9.11
CA HIS A 323 -1.58 -34.05 7.90
C HIS A 323 -0.55 -33.30 7.04
N PHE A 324 -0.68 -31.98 6.90
CA PHE A 324 0.23 -31.16 6.11
C PHE A 324 1.45 -30.65 6.92
N GLY A 325 1.44 -30.79 8.23
CA GLY A 325 2.53 -30.38 9.13
C GLY A 325 2.74 -28.87 9.21
N GLN A 326 1.75 -28.05 8.81
CA GLN A 326 1.79 -26.60 8.84
C GLN A 326 0.40 -26.00 9.01
N PRO A 327 0.29 -24.77 9.53
CA PRO A 327 -0.99 -24.05 9.60
C PRO A 327 -1.63 -23.86 8.24
N MET A 328 -2.96 -24.09 8.17
CA MET A 328 -3.72 -24.21 6.94
C MET A 328 -4.85 -23.19 6.83
N ASP A 329 -5.09 -22.74 5.61
CA ASP A 329 -6.26 -22.01 5.12
C ASP A 329 -7.11 -23.03 4.34
N ILE A 330 -8.33 -23.29 4.86
CA ILE A 330 -9.17 -24.41 4.38
C ILE A 330 -10.53 -23.86 3.96
N GLU A 331 -10.90 -24.08 2.69
CA GLU A 331 -12.27 -23.86 2.21
C GLU A 331 -13.11 -25.10 2.52
N TRP A 332 -14.29 -24.87 3.06
CA TRP A 332 -15.18 -25.94 3.48
C TRP A 332 -16.64 -25.65 3.13
N GLY A 333 -17.46 -26.69 3.09
CA GLY A 333 -18.91 -26.62 2.98
C GLY A 333 -19.58 -27.54 3.96
N TRP A 334 -20.80 -27.21 4.38
CA TRP A 334 -21.65 -28.03 5.25
C TRP A 334 -23.02 -28.22 4.61
N ALA A 335 -23.44 -29.46 4.52
CA ALA A 335 -24.76 -29.88 4.08
C ALA A 335 -25.10 -31.24 4.67
N ASP A 336 -26.38 -31.53 4.87
CA ASP A 336 -26.91 -32.82 5.32
C ASP A 336 -26.19 -33.38 6.58
N GLY A 337 -25.91 -32.51 7.51
CA GLY A 337 -25.25 -32.88 8.77
C GLY A 337 -23.77 -33.15 8.68
N GLN A 338 -23.07 -32.82 7.59
CA GLN A 338 -21.68 -33.19 7.38
C GLN A 338 -20.87 -32.07 6.72
N PHE A 339 -19.59 -31.96 7.15
CA PHE A 339 -18.62 -31.09 6.52
C PHE A 339 -17.93 -31.79 5.33
N ALA A 340 -17.60 -31.02 4.30
CA ALA A 340 -16.72 -31.40 3.22
C ALA A 340 -15.63 -30.35 3.04
N LEU A 341 -14.42 -30.82 2.75
CA LEU A 341 -13.26 -29.93 2.46
C LEU A 341 -13.18 -29.68 0.97
N LEU A 342 -13.22 -28.43 0.57
CA LEU A 342 -13.27 -28.01 -0.84
C LEU A 342 -11.88 -27.62 -1.36
N GLN A 343 -11.01 -27.14 -0.47
CA GLN A 343 -9.62 -26.78 -0.75
C GLN A 343 -8.85 -26.64 0.56
N ALA A 344 -7.54 -26.94 0.57
CA ALA A 344 -6.65 -26.57 1.65
C ALA A 344 -5.32 -26.05 1.08
N ARG A 345 -4.75 -25.05 1.72
CA ARG A 345 -3.43 -24.51 1.40
C ARG A 345 -2.74 -24.03 2.67
N GLY A 346 -1.42 -24.01 2.68
CA GLY A 346 -0.68 -23.36 3.77
C GLY A 346 -1.08 -21.88 3.90
N ILE A 347 -1.24 -21.42 5.13
CA ILE A 347 -1.50 -19.98 5.39
C ILE A 347 -0.30 -19.21 4.87
N ARG A 348 -0.53 -18.29 3.93
CA ARG A 348 0.52 -17.48 3.36
C ARG A 348 1.00 -16.43 4.35
N GLY A 349 2.31 -16.25 4.38
CA GLY A 349 2.96 -15.19 5.15
C GLY A 349 3.02 -15.48 6.63
N LEU A 350 2.89 -16.74 7.07
CA LEU A 350 3.22 -17.15 8.44
C LEU A 350 4.70 -17.02 8.72
N ASP A 351 5.54 -17.44 7.79
CA ASP A 351 6.97 -17.19 7.78
C ASP A 351 7.28 -15.69 7.93
N ILE A 352 6.59 -14.84 7.15
CA ILE A 352 6.71 -13.38 7.27
C ILE A 352 6.17 -12.88 8.62
N ALA A 353 5.14 -13.51 9.19
CA ALA A 353 4.59 -13.11 10.48
C ALA A 353 5.48 -13.57 11.65
N GLU A 354 6.10 -14.76 11.58
CA GLU A 354 7.14 -15.20 12.51
C GLU A 354 8.39 -14.31 12.41
N ASP A 355 8.80 -13.95 11.22
CA ASP A 355 9.87 -12.98 10.99
C ASP A 355 9.51 -11.59 11.53
N ALA A 356 8.22 -11.17 11.45
CA ALA A 356 7.76 -9.91 12.01
C ALA A 356 7.83 -9.91 13.54
N GLU A 357 7.40 -10.99 14.20
CA GLU A 357 7.51 -11.13 15.66
C GLU A 357 8.98 -11.17 16.12
N THR A 358 9.82 -11.92 15.42
CA THR A 358 11.27 -11.93 15.66
C THR A 358 11.86 -10.54 15.51
N ALA A 359 11.51 -9.82 14.45
CA ALA A 359 11.96 -8.46 14.21
C ALA A 359 11.47 -7.48 15.29
N ARG A 360 10.25 -7.68 15.80
CA ARG A 360 9.68 -6.93 16.92
C ARG A 360 10.49 -7.14 18.20
N GLU A 361 10.73 -8.41 18.59
CA GLU A 361 11.49 -8.75 19.80
C GLU A 361 12.93 -8.24 19.76
N GLU A 362 13.63 -8.47 18.65
CA GLU A 362 14.98 -7.93 18.44
C GLU A 362 15.01 -6.41 18.55
N THR A 363 13.97 -5.75 18.02
CA THR A 363 13.86 -4.29 18.08
C THR A 363 13.64 -3.82 19.50
N VAL A 364 12.75 -4.46 20.27
CA VAL A 364 12.50 -4.13 21.68
C VAL A 364 13.79 -4.28 22.50
N LEU A 365 14.54 -5.37 22.29
CA LEU A 365 15.85 -5.57 22.94
C LEU A 365 16.84 -4.45 22.59
N ARG A 366 16.91 -4.08 21.30
CA ARG A 366 17.78 -3.00 20.81
C ARG A 366 17.40 -1.64 21.43
N LEU A 367 16.10 -1.33 21.48
CA LEU A 367 15.62 -0.07 22.06
C LEU A 367 15.88 0.01 23.56
N ARG A 368 15.72 -1.08 24.29
CA ARG A 368 16.12 -1.19 25.71
C ARG A 368 17.62 -0.94 25.87
N GLY A 369 18.43 -1.53 25.00
CA GLY A 369 19.89 -1.30 24.98
C GLY A 369 20.24 0.15 24.69
N LEU A 370 19.57 0.81 23.76
CA LEU A 370 19.77 2.23 23.45
C LEU A 370 19.32 3.14 24.60
N ALA A 371 18.29 2.78 25.34
CA ALA A 371 17.82 3.52 26.51
C ALA A 371 18.81 3.46 27.67
N ALA A 372 19.61 2.38 27.78
CA ALA A 372 20.67 2.24 28.81
C ALA A 372 20.20 2.54 30.25
N GLY A 373 18.97 2.15 30.59
CA GLY A 373 18.37 2.37 31.92
C GLY A 373 17.83 3.78 32.17
N LYS A 374 17.82 4.67 31.15
CA LYS A 374 17.19 5.99 31.21
C LYS A 374 15.96 6.01 30.31
N ARG A 375 14.96 6.81 30.66
CA ARG A 375 13.84 7.05 29.75
C ARG A 375 14.34 7.71 28.49
N ARG A 376 13.95 7.14 27.35
CA ARG A 376 14.28 7.65 26.01
C ARG A 376 13.04 7.53 25.13
N ILE A 377 12.82 8.55 24.28
CA ILE A 377 11.76 8.52 23.30
C ILE A 377 12.32 8.59 21.89
N TRP A 378 11.61 7.99 20.95
CA TRP A 378 11.85 8.15 19.52
C TRP A 378 10.56 8.64 18.90
N VAL A 379 10.62 9.68 18.08
CA VAL A 379 9.47 10.36 17.53
C VAL A 379 9.50 10.28 16.02
N THR A 380 8.37 9.98 15.39
CA THR A 380 8.27 9.92 13.93
C THR A 380 8.82 11.21 13.31
N HIS A 381 9.75 11.06 12.36
CA HIS A 381 10.33 12.20 11.65
C HIS A 381 9.56 12.48 10.35
N ASN A 382 9.44 13.77 9.97
CA ASN A 382 8.69 14.20 8.78
C ASN A 382 9.21 13.62 7.45
N LEU A 383 10.47 13.19 7.35
CA LEU A 383 10.98 12.43 6.19
C LEU A 383 10.14 11.18 5.88
N ARG A 384 9.44 10.61 6.87
CA ARG A 384 8.54 9.46 6.68
C ARG A 384 7.38 9.77 5.72
N GLU A 385 7.04 11.04 5.51
CA GLU A 385 6.02 11.45 4.53
C GLU A 385 6.42 11.03 3.11
N THR A 386 7.69 11.25 2.74
CA THR A 386 8.23 11.01 1.39
C THR A 386 9.12 9.78 1.30
N LEU A 387 9.49 9.19 2.44
CA LEU A 387 10.32 7.99 2.55
C LEU A 387 9.75 7.06 3.64
N ARG A 388 8.70 6.33 3.30
CA ARG A 388 7.91 5.54 4.28
C ARG A 388 8.67 4.37 4.85
N ALA A 389 9.37 3.63 4.01
CA ALA A 389 10.04 2.38 4.35
C ALA A 389 11.30 2.20 3.50
N PRO A 390 12.38 2.91 3.83
CA PRO A 390 13.60 2.88 3.02
C PRO A 390 14.19 1.48 2.93
N LYS A 391 14.65 1.15 1.74
CA LYS A 391 15.53 0.01 1.54
C LYS A 391 16.93 0.33 2.10
N PRO A 392 17.76 -0.68 2.41
CA PRO A 392 19.04 -0.48 3.08
C PRO A 392 19.95 0.59 2.45
N LEU A 393 20.11 0.54 1.13
CA LEU A 393 20.95 1.50 0.40
C LEU A 393 20.41 2.94 0.47
N THR A 394 19.11 3.09 0.25
CA THR A 394 18.44 4.40 0.39
C THR A 394 18.58 4.93 1.81
N TRP A 395 18.40 4.06 2.81
CA TRP A 395 18.57 4.43 4.21
C TRP A 395 19.98 4.94 4.51
N ASP A 396 21.01 4.25 4.06
CA ASP A 396 22.40 4.67 4.29
C ASP A 396 22.69 6.04 3.68
N ILE A 397 22.20 6.30 2.47
CA ILE A 397 22.38 7.57 1.78
C ILE A 397 21.63 8.70 2.50
N VAL A 398 20.37 8.49 2.87
CA VAL A 398 19.56 9.50 3.54
C VAL A 398 20.04 9.75 4.98
N ARG A 399 20.39 8.70 5.72
CA ARG A 399 20.95 8.83 7.07
C ARG A 399 22.24 9.64 7.05
N ASN A 400 23.10 9.43 6.06
CA ASN A 400 24.34 10.21 5.88
C ASN A 400 24.01 11.68 5.60
N PHE A 401 23.11 11.98 4.67
CA PHE A 401 22.65 13.33 4.37
C PHE A 401 22.13 14.06 5.61
N MET A 402 21.37 13.37 6.48
CA MET A 402 20.80 13.90 7.71
C MET A 402 21.77 13.86 8.91
N SER A 403 23.00 13.40 8.74
CA SER A 403 24.00 13.39 9.82
C SER A 403 24.65 14.76 10.03
N GLY A 404 25.40 14.93 11.12
CA GLY A 404 26.17 16.15 11.38
C GLY A 404 27.31 16.40 10.40
N SER A 405 27.69 15.40 9.58
CA SER A 405 28.71 15.50 8.52
C SER A 405 28.10 15.55 7.11
N GLY A 406 26.83 15.24 6.94
CA GLY A 406 26.09 15.36 5.65
C GLY A 406 25.51 16.76 5.45
N GLY A 407 24.83 16.96 4.33
CA GLY A 407 24.30 18.28 3.92
C GLY A 407 23.47 19.00 4.98
N TYR A 408 22.63 18.25 5.71
CA TYR A 408 21.83 18.81 6.81
C TYR A 408 22.71 19.37 7.93
N GLY A 409 23.66 18.59 8.44
CA GLY A 409 24.60 19.03 9.46
C GLY A 409 25.56 20.12 8.99
N LEU A 410 25.99 20.08 7.73
CA LEU A 410 26.81 21.13 7.12
C LEU A 410 26.07 22.47 7.05
N MET A 411 24.74 22.47 6.78
CA MET A 411 23.92 23.67 6.86
C MET A 411 23.94 24.27 8.28
N TYR A 412 23.80 23.45 9.33
CA TYR A 412 23.86 23.93 10.72
C TYR A 412 25.25 24.47 11.11
N ARG A 413 26.32 23.87 10.56
CA ARG A 413 27.68 24.43 10.73
C ARG A 413 27.84 25.80 10.07
N ASP A 414 27.24 26.01 8.90
CA ASP A 414 27.21 27.33 8.24
C ASP A 414 26.43 28.35 9.08
N PHE A 415 25.41 27.91 9.83
CA PHE A 415 24.70 28.73 10.82
C PHE A 415 25.53 29.01 12.10
N GLY A 416 26.72 28.40 12.26
CA GLY A 416 27.60 28.57 13.40
C GLY A 416 27.42 27.55 14.52
N TYR A 417 26.54 26.54 14.35
CA TYR A 417 26.40 25.44 15.30
C TYR A 417 27.58 24.45 15.22
N ARG A 418 27.73 23.61 16.25
CA ARG A 418 28.83 22.65 16.35
C ARG A 418 28.28 21.26 16.71
N PRO A 419 27.96 20.44 15.71
CA PRO A 419 27.54 19.07 15.95
C PRO A 419 28.60 18.23 16.67
N SER A 420 28.15 17.36 17.58
CA SER A 420 29.06 16.44 18.30
C SER A 420 29.63 15.37 17.34
N ALA A 421 30.71 14.73 17.75
CA ALA A 421 31.32 13.63 16.98
C ALA A 421 30.34 12.45 16.77
N GLU A 422 29.50 12.14 17.75
CA GLU A 422 28.50 11.09 17.65
C GLU A 422 27.46 11.40 16.57
N VAL A 423 26.88 12.62 16.55
CA VAL A 423 25.90 13.03 15.54
C VAL A 423 26.55 13.12 14.14
N CYS A 424 27.82 13.46 14.07
CA CYS A 424 28.57 13.43 12.80
C CYS A 424 28.69 12.01 12.25
N ALA A 425 28.92 11.00 13.11
CA ALA A 425 29.14 9.61 12.70
C ALA A 425 27.82 8.85 12.47
N ARG A 426 26.81 9.05 13.33
CA ARG A 426 25.58 8.24 13.36
C ARG A 426 24.32 8.96 12.92
N GLY A 427 24.34 10.30 12.87
CA GLY A 427 23.14 11.10 12.69
C GLY A 427 22.22 11.07 13.92
N PHE A 428 21.08 11.74 13.82
CA PHE A 428 20.05 11.76 14.87
C PHE A 428 18.81 10.93 14.51
N LEU A 429 18.78 10.34 13.32
CA LEU A 429 17.70 9.45 12.89
C LEU A 429 17.99 8.01 13.26
N GLU A 430 16.92 7.26 13.57
CA GLU A 430 16.91 5.82 13.78
C GLU A 430 15.93 5.15 12.84
N LEU A 431 16.34 4.01 12.26
CA LEU A 431 15.43 3.13 11.54
C LEU A 431 14.89 2.08 12.51
N ILE A 432 13.60 2.16 12.82
CA ILE A 432 12.94 1.25 13.75
C ILE A 432 11.88 0.47 12.96
N CYS A 433 12.07 -0.83 12.81
CA CYS A 433 11.23 -1.71 11.98
C CYS A 433 10.89 -1.08 10.63
N GLY A 434 11.91 -0.58 9.92
CA GLY A 434 11.73 0.04 8.59
C GLY A 434 11.05 1.40 8.59
N ARG A 435 10.88 2.07 9.73
CA ARG A 435 10.29 3.41 9.85
C ARG A 435 11.31 4.39 10.43
N ILE A 436 11.26 5.64 9.98
CA ILE A 436 12.21 6.70 10.35
C ILE A 436 11.72 7.44 11.59
N TYR A 437 12.52 7.44 12.63
CA TYR A 437 12.30 8.18 13.88
C TYR A 437 13.46 9.12 14.17
N ALA A 438 13.16 10.26 14.75
CA ALA A 438 14.15 11.15 15.34
C ALA A 438 14.40 10.76 16.80
N ASP A 439 15.65 10.88 17.20
CA ASP A 439 16.10 10.74 18.58
C ASP A 439 16.38 12.12 19.15
N PRO A 440 15.53 12.66 20.05
CA PRO A 440 15.68 14.00 20.59
C PRO A 440 17.02 14.21 21.31
N GLU A 441 17.56 13.19 21.96
CA GLU A 441 18.85 13.31 22.64
C GLU A 441 20.01 13.54 21.68
N ARG A 442 20.01 12.80 20.55
CA ARG A 442 21.02 12.98 19.52
C ARG A 442 20.78 14.25 18.72
N LEU A 443 19.53 14.63 18.48
CA LEU A 443 19.20 15.87 17.79
C LEU A 443 19.70 17.08 18.58
N ALA A 444 19.57 17.10 19.90
CA ALA A 444 20.12 18.16 20.73
C ALA A 444 21.64 18.36 20.53
N GLN A 445 22.38 17.30 20.26
CA GLN A 445 23.82 17.35 20.02
C GLN A 445 24.19 17.88 18.62
N LEU A 446 23.23 18.08 17.72
CA LEU A 446 23.44 18.76 16.43
C LEU A 446 23.74 20.25 16.63
N PHE A 447 23.15 20.87 17.67
CA PHE A 447 23.27 22.30 17.95
C PHE A 447 24.47 22.59 18.82
N TRP A 448 24.64 21.83 19.92
CA TRP A 448 25.59 22.23 21.00
C TRP A 448 26.36 21.01 21.54
N ASP A 449 27.53 20.72 20.97
CA ASP A 449 28.43 19.69 21.48
C ASP A 449 28.82 19.90 22.95
N GLY A 450 28.41 18.95 23.80
CA GLY A 450 28.79 18.92 25.22
C GLY A 450 28.11 19.97 26.09
N MET A 451 27.11 20.66 25.57
CA MET A 451 26.23 21.52 26.38
C MET A 451 25.09 20.71 26.97
N PRO A 452 24.71 20.99 28.23
CA PRO A 452 23.62 20.27 28.89
C PRO A 452 22.24 20.81 28.47
N MET A 453 22.05 20.95 27.16
CA MET A 453 20.77 21.36 26.59
C MET A 453 20.00 20.09 26.13
N SER A 454 18.73 20.06 26.44
CA SER A 454 17.84 18.97 26.09
C SER A 454 16.47 19.47 25.64
N TYR A 455 15.72 18.56 25.01
CA TYR A 455 14.30 18.73 24.77
C TYR A 455 13.51 18.28 26.00
N ASP A 456 12.33 18.88 26.20
CA ASP A 456 11.36 18.33 27.14
C ASP A 456 10.67 17.13 26.49
N LEU A 457 10.95 15.92 26.97
CA LEU A 457 10.46 14.70 26.34
C LEU A 457 8.94 14.58 26.39
N ASP A 458 8.27 15.12 27.42
CA ASP A 458 6.81 15.09 27.50
C ASP A 458 6.16 16.10 26.55
N ALA A 459 6.78 17.26 26.37
CA ALA A 459 6.35 18.22 25.36
C ALA A 459 6.51 17.66 23.94
N VAL A 460 7.68 17.07 23.65
CA VAL A 460 7.97 16.45 22.35
C VAL A 460 7.04 15.25 22.09
N ALA A 461 6.72 14.45 23.11
CA ALA A 461 5.79 13.32 22.96
C ALA A 461 4.37 13.78 22.60
N LYS A 462 3.96 14.95 23.11
CA LYS A 462 2.66 15.56 22.77
C LYS A 462 2.66 16.29 21.44
N ASN A 463 3.76 16.97 21.14
CA ASN A 463 3.91 17.76 19.93
C ASN A 463 5.30 17.54 19.31
N PRO A 464 5.44 16.62 18.32
CA PRO A 464 6.69 16.34 17.63
C PRO A 464 7.35 17.57 16.96
N ALA A 465 6.58 18.60 16.63
CA ALA A 465 7.09 19.84 16.01
C ALA A 465 8.04 20.64 16.93
N GLU A 466 8.07 20.35 18.23
CA GLU A 466 9.09 20.90 19.16
C GLU A 466 10.52 20.55 18.72
N LEU A 467 10.71 19.51 17.91
CA LEU A 467 12.02 19.13 17.38
C LEU A 467 12.52 20.04 16.24
N ASP A 468 11.66 20.86 15.65
CA ASP A 468 12.04 21.80 14.58
C ASP A 468 12.86 22.99 15.10
N ALA A 469 12.80 23.25 16.41
CA ALA A 469 13.56 24.28 17.09
C ALA A 469 14.79 23.71 17.83
N ALA A 470 15.77 24.55 18.12
CA ALA A 470 16.88 24.16 19.00
C ALA A 470 16.40 23.90 20.44
N PRO A 471 16.98 22.94 21.15
CA PRO A 471 16.59 22.63 22.53
C PRO A 471 16.82 23.80 23.47
N THR A 472 15.85 24.06 24.34
CA THR A 472 15.86 25.20 25.27
C THR A 472 15.97 24.77 26.73
N LYS A 473 15.70 23.51 27.07
CA LYS A 473 15.75 23.01 28.45
C LYS A 473 17.21 22.82 28.90
N PHE A 474 17.59 23.51 29.95
CA PHE A 474 18.90 23.31 30.59
C PHE A 474 18.81 22.18 31.60
N GLU A 475 19.64 21.14 31.46
CA GLU A 475 19.64 19.94 32.31
C GLU A 475 21.03 19.73 32.97
N PRO A 476 21.27 20.28 34.19
CA PRO A 476 22.56 20.25 34.84
C PRO A 476 23.17 18.85 35.00
N SER A 477 22.33 17.84 35.17
CA SER A 477 22.74 16.42 35.28
C SER A 477 23.48 15.89 34.05
N ARG A 478 23.34 16.55 32.90
CA ARG A 478 24.05 16.22 31.65
C ARG A 478 25.37 16.97 31.51
N ALA A 479 25.68 17.87 32.43
CA ALA A 479 26.94 18.62 32.40
C ALA A 479 28.13 17.69 32.60
N THR A 480 29.05 17.71 31.65
CA THR A 480 30.31 16.96 31.77
C THR A 480 31.32 17.78 32.57
N GLU A 481 32.32 17.15 33.18
CA GLU A 481 33.43 17.83 33.86
C GLU A 481 34.14 18.87 32.98
N LYS A 482 34.05 18.73 31.68
CA LYS A 482 34.62 19.67 30.68
C LYS A 482 33.68 20.83 30.34
N LEU A 483 32.52 20.96 30.97
CA LEU A 483 31.55 22.03 30.69
C LEU A 483 32.18 23.42 30.84
N LEU A 484 32.89 23.68 31.95
CA LEU A 484 33.54 24.96 32.21
C LEU A 484 34.55 25.33 31.11
N LEU A 485 35.26 24.36 30.54
CA LEU A 485 36.19 24.57 29.44
C LEU A 485 35.48 24.85 28.10
N LYS A 486 34.31 24.29 27.90
CA LYS A 486 33.52 24.44 26.67
C LYS A 486 32.59 25.67 26.68
N LEU A 487 32.24 26.18 27.86
CA LEU A 487 31.27 27.28 28.03
C LEU A 487 31.65 28.55 27.24
N PRO A 488 32.91 29.08 27.29
CA PRO A 488 33.27 30.26 26.49
C PRO A 488 33.11 30.05 24.99
N ALA A 489 33.48 28.86 24.50
CA ALA A 489 33.34 28.52 23.10
C ALA A 489 31.86 28.36 22.67
N ALA A 490 31.01 27.86 23.56
CA ALA A 490 29.58 27.74 23.32
C ALA A 490 28.90 29.12 23.28
N VAL A 491 29.19 30.01 24.24
CA VAL A 491 28.68 31.40 24.23
C VAL A 491 29.11 32.14 22.95
N LEU A 492 30.38 32.01 22.58
CA LEU A 492 30.88 32.60 21.34
C LEU A 492 30.18 32.03 20.12
N SER A 493 29.92 30.73 20.11
CA SER A 493 29.18 30.04 19.05
C SER A 493 27.72 30.51 18.98
N MET A 494 27.04 30.74 20.11
CA MET A 494 25.67 31.29 20.16
C MET A 494 25.60 32.71 19.58
N VAL A 495 26.55 33.59 19.98
CA VAL A 495 26.61 34.96 19.43
C VAL A 495 26.89 34.92 17.92
N ARG A 496 27.81 34.05 17.52
CA ARG A 496 28.17 33.88 16.11
C ARG A 496 26.99 33.33 15.31
N SER A 497 26.31 32.29 15.80
CA SER A 497 25.17 31.71 15.09
C SER A 497 24.03 32.70 14.91
N SER A 498 23.73 33.53 15.94
CA SER A 498 22.70 34.57 15.84
C SER A 498 23.04 35.60 14.75
N ARG A 499 24.31 36.00 14.64
CA ARG A 499 24.77 36.94 13.60
C ARG A 499 24.77 36.32 12.21
N GLU A 500 25.26 35.08 12.07
CA GLU A 500 25.32 34.39 10.80
C GLU A 500 23.92 34.06 10.26
N ILE A 501 23.00 33.59 11.10
CA ILE A 501 21.61 33.36 10.74
C ILE A 501 20.96 34.64 10.19
N LYS A 502 21.15 35.77 10.89
CA LYS A 502 20.63 37.07 10.45
C LYS A 502 21.21 37.49 9.10
N ARG A 503 22.55 37.34 8.93
CA ARG A 503 23.25 37.64 7.67
C ARG A 503 22.77 36.76 6.50
N LEU A 504 22.73 35.45 6.70
CA LEU A 504 22.36 34.48 5.68
C LEU A 504 20.90 34.62 5.28
N ARG A 505 19.99 34.86 6.23
CA ARG A 505 18.56 35.07 5.97
C ARG A 505 18.32 36.21 4.98
N GLY A 506 19.00 37.34 5.11
CA GLY A 506 18.83 38.51 4.23
C GLY A 506 19.25 38.27 2.78
N SER A 507 20.15 37.28 2.54
CA SER A 507 20.70 37.01 1.20
C SER A 507 20.28 35.60 0.66
N ALA A 508 19.52 34.83 1.40
CA ALA A 508 19.27 33.42 1.11
C ALA A 508 18.71 33.19 -0.30
N LYS A 509 17.67 33.96 -0.68
CA LYS A 509 17.04 33.84 -2.01
C LYS A 509 18.04 34.21 -3.12
N ALA A 510 18.64 35.36 -3.07
CA ALA A 510 19.56 35.86 -4.10
C ALA A 510 20.81 34.97 -4.21
N HIS A 511 21.32 34.48 -3.08
CA HIS A 511 22.45 33.54 -3.06
C HIS A 511 22.10 32.22 -3.76
N PHE A 512 20.94 31.66 -3.42
CA PHE A 512 20.49 30.41 -4.01
C PHE A 512 20.27 30.56 -5.52
N ASP A 513 19.44 31.53 -5.95
CA ASP A 513 19.04 31.71 -7.33
C ASP A 513 20.19 32.09 -8.26
N GLN A 514 21.12 32.91 -7.79
CA GLN A 514 22.18 33.49 -8.65
C GLN A 514 23.52 32.77 -8.57
N LYS A 515 23.85 32.14 -7.42
CA LYS A 515 25.18 31.56 -7.20
C LYS A 515 25.18 30.03 -7.03
N VAL A 516 24.10 29.46 -6.46
CA VAL A 516 24.05 28.03 -6.17
C VAL A 516 23.38 27.26 -7.31
N LEU A 517 22.21 27.71 -7.74
CA LEU A 517 21.37 27.00 -8.69
C LEU A 517 21.99 26.91 -10.11
N PRO A 518 22.51 27.97 -10.77
CA PRO A 518 22.99 27.89 -12.13
C PRO A 518 24.11 26.85 -12.33
N PRO A 519 25.21 26.85 -11.58
CA PRO A 519 26.27 25.87 -11.74
C PRO A 519 25.81 24.44 -11.38
N TYR A 520 24.78 24.31 -10.54
CA TYR A 520 24.21 23.02 -10.25
C TYR A 520 23.37 22.47 -11.41
N LEU A 521 22.60 23.28 -12.08
CA LEU A 521 21.83 22.88 -13.27
C LEU A 521 22.77 22.46 -14.42
N ASP A 522 23.87 23.18 -14.61
CA ASP A 522 24.89 22.79 -15.59
C ASP A 522 25.52 21.43 -15.24
N TYR A 523 25.80 21.18 -13.96
CA TYR A 523 26.27 19.89 -13.48
C TYR A 523 25.23 18.79 -13.75
N VAL A 524 23.96 19.02 -13.44
CA VAL A 524 22.88 18.05 -13.66
C VAL A 524 22.76 17.69 -15.13
N ARG A 525 22.78 18.72 -16.02
CA ARG A 525 22.71 18.52 -17.48
C ARG A 525 23.88 17.66 -17.96
N LEU A 526 25.12 18.03 -17.62
CA LEU A 526 26.31 17.31 -18.03
C LEU A 526 26.28 15.84 -17.56
N LYS A 527 25.86 15.61 -16.31
CA LYS A 527 25.85 14.26 -15.71
C LYS A 527 24.68 13.41 -16.20
N ARG A 528 23.61 14.00 -16.68
CA ARG A 528 22.48 13.30 -17.30
C ARG A 528 22.88 12.77 -18.70
N GLU A 529 23.71 13.51 -19.44
CA GLU A 529 24.22 13.11 -20.75
C GLU A 529 25.39 12.11 -20.67
N GLN A 530 25.99 11.92 -19.49
CA GLN A 530 27.14 11.01 -19.31
C GLN A 530 26.72 9.55 -19.49
N ASP A 531 27.32 8.90 -20.49
CA ASP A 531 27.17 7.45 -20.67
C ASP A 531 27.92 6.68 -19.58
N LEU A 532 27.19 5.98 -18.73
CA LEU A 532 27.74 5.12 -17.68
C LEU A 532 28.11 3.73 -18.20
N THR A 533 27.55 3.29 -19.32
CA THR A 533 27.77 1.94 -19.85
C THR A 533 29.21 1.70 -20.31
N GLY A 534 29.89 2.74 -20.76
CA GLY A 534 31.29 2.70 -21.17
C GLY A 534 32.31 2.72 -20.03
N LEU A 535 31.89 3.00 -18.79
CA LEU A 535 32.80 3.03 -17.63
C LEU A 535 33.05 1.63 -17.07
N ALA A 536 34.19 1.39 -16.41
CA ALA A 536 34.37 0.19 -15.60
C ALA A 536 33.45 0.17 -14.38
N THR A 537 33.10 -1.01 -13.83
CA THR A 537 32.19 -1.11 -12.69
C THR A 537 32.66 -0.32 -11.47
N SER A 538 33.99 -0.38 -11.18
CA SER A 538 34.60 0.40 -10.11
C SER A 538 34.47 1.93 -10.34
N GLU A 539 34.53 2.37 -11.59
CA GLU A 539 34.36 3.78 -11.96
C GLU A 539 32.89 4.22 -11.78
N VAL A 540 31.91 3.33 -12.09
CA VAL A 540 30.49 3.62 -11.82
C VAL A 540 30.23 3.75 -10.31
N VAL A 541 30.85 2.91 -9.47
CA VAL A 541 30.77 3.03 -8.01
C VAL A 541 31.37 4.37 -7.55
N GLN A 542 32.53 4.76 -8.07
CA GLN A 542 33.15 6.05 -7.73
C GLN A 542 32.29 7.23 -8.20
N GLU A 543 31.75 7.16 -9.41
CA GLU A 543 30.86 8.17 -9.96
C GLU A 543 29.59 8.33 -9.11
N MET A 544 28.99 7.24 -8.64
CA MET A 544 27.86 7.26 -7.72
C MET A 544 28.20 8.00 -6.41
N HIS A 545 29.37 7.72 -5.82
CA HIS A 545 29.82 8.44 -4.61
C HIS A 545 30.08 9.92 -4.88
N ALA A 546 30.66 10.27 -6.03
CA ALA A 546 30.89 11.66 -6.43
C ALA A 546 29.58 12.41 -6.62
N ARG A 547 28.59 11.80 -7.31
CA ARG A 547 27.22 12.35 -7.46
C ARG A 547 26.56 12.56 -6.11
N ARG A 548 26.63 11.56 -5.21
CA ARG A 548 26.08 11.68 -3.86
C ARG A 548 26.66 12.88 -3.11
N GLY A 549 27.98 13.03 -3.09
CA GLY A 549 28.65 14.17 -2.41
C GLY A 549 28.26 15.50 -3.03
N ARG A 550 28.27 15.63 -4.36
CA ARG A 550 27.90 16.87 -5.05
C ARG A 550 26.44 17.25 -4.82
N VAL A 551 25.53 16.28 -4.87
CA VAL A 551 24.08 16.49 -4.76
C VAL A 551 23.65 16.70 -3.30
N LEU A 552 24.05 15.79 -2.41
CA LEU A 552 23.50 15.78 -1.05
C LEU A 552 24.34 16.62 -0.06
N ASP A 553 25.68 16.60 -0.18
CA ASP A 553 26.50 17.31 0.76
C ASP A 553 26.72 18.77 0.33
N GLU A 554 27.08 19.02 -0.92
CA GLU A 554 27.36 20.39 -1.39
C GLU A 554 26.10 21.17 -1.75
N PHE A 555 25.28 20.66 -2.68
CA PHE A 555 24.04 21.35 -3.09
C PHE A 555 22.97 21.23 -2.01
N GLY A 556 22.83 20.05 -1.37
CA GLY A 556 21.81 19.77 -0.36
C GLY A 556 21.85 20.77 0.80
N LYS A 557 23.04 21.09 1.34
CA LYS A 557 23.16 22.09 2.40
C LYS A 557 22.68 23.50 2.01
N GLU A 558 22.87 23.86 0.74
CA GLU A 558 22.45 25.17 0.22
C GLU A 558 20.96 25.21 -0.07
N SER A 559 20.40 24.09 -0.60
CA SER A 559 18.98 23.96 -0.96
C SER A 559 18.06 24.02 0.25
N LEU A 560 18.53 23.57 1.42
CA LEU A 560 17.76 23.59 2.67
C LEU A 560 17.64 24.97 3.30
N LYS A 561 18.61 25.89 3.07
CA LYS A 561 18.69 27.19 3.76
C LYS A 561 17.48 28.12 3.51
N PRO A 562 17.03 28.34 2.24
CA PRO A 562 15.85 29.17 2.01
C PRO A 562 14.59 28.67 2.71
N ALA A 563 14.32 27.35 2.62
CA ALA A 563 13.18 26.73 3.26
C ALA A 563 13.21 26.86 4.79
N PHE A 564 14.38 26.67 5.41
CA PHE A 564 14.58 26.86 6.84
C PHE A 564 14.25 28.31 7.28
N PHE A 565 14.72 29.32 6.56
CA PHE A 565 14.42 30.71 6.87
C PHE A 565 12.98 31.11 6.58
N GLY A 566 12.36 30.50 5.58
CA GLY A 566 10.93 30.62 5.28
C GLY A 566 10.06 30.12 6.42
N GLY A 567 10.35 28.90 6.90
CA GLY A 567 9.68 28.31 8.06
C GLY A 567 9.83 29.12 9.34
N ALA A 568 11.05 29.58 9.64
CA ALA A 568 11.30 30.43 10.79
C ALA A 568 10.55 31.79 10.71
N SER A 569 10.39 32.34 9.48
CA SER A 569 9.63 33.56 9.28
C SER A 569 8.13 33.32 9.48
N LEU A 570 7.60 32.21 9.00
CA LEU A 570 6.19 31.81 9.21
C LEU A 570 5.91 31.59 10.71
N ALA A 571 6.75 30.81 11.39
CA ALA A 571 6.58 30.55 12.83
C ALA A 571 6.53 31.85 13.64
N LYS A 572 7.40 32.80 13.33
CA LYS A 572 7.41 34.11 14.02
C LYS A 572 6.18 34.94 13.65
N LEU A 573 5.78 34.98 12.40
CA LEU A 573 4.53 35.62 11.94
C LEU A 573 3.32 35.08 12.68
N THR A 574 3.17 33.74 12.69
CA THR A 574 2.06 33.06 13.38
C THR A 574 2.08 33.37 14.88
N GLY A 575 3.25 33.26 15.53
CA GLY A 575 3.38 33.59 16.97
C GLY A 575 2.98 35.02 17.33
N LEU A 576 3.33 36.03 16.51
CA LEU A 576 2.93 37.43 16.71
C LEU A 576 1.42 37.64 16.54
N LEU A 577 0.82 36.98 15.52
CA LEU A 577 -0.62 37.06 15.27
C LEU A 577 -1.43 36.32 16.35
N VAL A 578 -0.97 35.16 16.79
CA VAL A 578 -1.59 34.39 17.89
C VAL A 578 -1.52 35.21 19.22
N GLN A 579 -0.41 35.84 19.49
CA GLN A 579 -0.27 36.70 20.66
C GLN A 579 -1.26 37.87 20.67
N LEU A 580 -1.62 38.42 19.49
CA LEU A 580 -2.52 39.54 19.34
C LEU A 580 -4.01 39.15 19.30
N MET A 581 -4.35 37.99 18.72
CA MET A 581 -5.71 37.67 18.34
C MET A 581 -6.18 36.34 18.94
N GLY A 582 -5.32 35.58 19.63
CA GLY A 582 -5.58 34.22 20.08
C GLY A 582 -5.23 33.16 19.05
N GLU A 583 -5.21 31.89 19.49
CA GLU A 583 -4.70 30.73 18.73
C GLU A 583 -5.44 30.54 17.39
N GLU A 584 -6.76 30.54 17.44
CA GLU A 584 -7.59 30.23 16.26
C GLU A 584 -7.53 31.32 15.20
N GLU A 585 -7.81 32.57 15.58
CA GLU A 585 -7.85 33.71 14.64
C GLU A 585 -6.47 34.07 14.12
N GLY A 586 -5.43 34.01 14.98
CA GLY A 586 -4.07 34.32 14.61
C GLY A 586 -3.48 33.33 13.64
N SER A 587 -3.71 32.03 13.87
CA SER A 587 -3.26 30.95 12.99
C SER A 587 -4.00 30.97 11.65
N ALA A 588 -5.31 31.21 11.64
CA ALA A 588 -6.12 31.32 10.43
C ALA A 588 -5.68 32.50 9.55
N LEU A 589 -5.39 33.65 10.17
CA LEU A 589 -4.89 34.82 9.44
C LEU A 589 -3.47 34.58 8.87
N ALA A 590 -2.57 33.97 9.64
CA ALA A 590 -1.23 33.60 9.16
C ALA A 590 -1.31 32.66 7.94
N ALA A 591 -2.17 31.65 8.00
CA ALA A 591 -2.42 30.73 6.89
C ALA A 591 -2.95 31.45 5.66
N THR A 592 -3.93 32.36 5.82
CA THR A 592 -4.50 33.13 4.71
C THR A 592 -3.48 34.06 4.05
N LEU A 593 -2.64 34.73 4.86
CA LEU A 593 -1.58 35.63 4.39
C LEU A 593 -0.44 34.89 3.67
N THR A 594 -0.31 33.61 3.85
CA THR A 594 0.69 32.75 3.20
C THR A 594 0.12 31.81 2.14
N MET A 595 -1.12 32.05 1.68
CA MET A 595 -1.72 31.39 0.51
C MET A 595 -1.17 31.94 -0.81
N ALA A 596 -1.40 31.19 -1.89
CA ALA A 596 -1.08 31.55 -3.28
C ALA A 596 0.34 32.12 -3.41
N LEU A 597 1.31 31.31 -3.01
CA LEU A 597 2.72 31.69 -3.11
C LEU A 597 3.19 31.68 -4.57
N GLU A 598 4.01 32.64 -4.94
CA GLU A 598 4.62 32.71 -6.26
C GLU A 598 5.81 31.73 -6.37
N ASN A 599 6.05 31.20 -7.58
CA ASN A 599 7.17 30.30 -7.90
C ASN A 599 7.14 28.98 -7.10
N ASP A 600 5.95 28.45 -6.84
CA ASP A 600 5.76 27.11 -6.26
C ASP A 600 5.85 26.05 -7.36
N SER A 601 6.90 25.23 -7.33
CA SER A 601 7.14 24.20 -8.33
C SER A 601 6.07 23.11 -8.35
N THR A 602 5.36 22.89 -7.24
CA THR A 602 4.27 21.91 -7.18
C THR A 602 3.06 22.43 -7.95
N TYR A 603 2.66 23.68 -7.71
CA TYR A 603 1.58 24.30 -8.48
C TYR A 603 1.89 24.33 -9.97
N GLU A 604 3.11 24.70 -10.36
CA GLU A 604 3.53 24.73 -11.76
C GLU A 604 3.49 23.35 -12.42
N GLN A 605 3.93 22.32 -11.71
CA GLN A 605 3.87 20.92 -12.16
C GLN A 605 2.44 20.48 -12.43
N ASP A 606 1.55 20.73 -11.47
CA ASP A 606 0.17 20.27 -11.54
C ASP A 606 -0.61 21.07 -12.61
N ALA A 607 -0.37 22.38 -12.72
CA ALA A 607 -0.93 23.20 -13.78
C ALA A 607 -0.47 22.73 -15.18
N MET A 608 0.79 22.32 -15.31
CA MET A 608 1.31 21.75 -16.57
C MET A 608 0.65 20.41 -16.88
N LEU A 609 0.52 19.51 -15.89
CA LEU A 609 -0.14 18.22 -16.08
C LEU A 609 -1.61 18.38 -16.49
N TYR A 610 -2.31 19.36 -15.91
CA TYR A 610 -3.67 19.72 -16.32
C TYR A 610 -3.72 20.21 -17.76
N ARG A 611 -2.77 21.07 -18.21
CA ARG A 611 -2.68 21.52 -19.61
C ARG A 611 -2.38 20.36 -20.58
N VAL A 612 -1.56 19.39 -20.17
CA VAL A 612 -1.33 18.16 -20.95
C VAL A 612 -2.66 17.39 -21.11
N ALA A 613 -3.44 17.25 -20.06
CA ALA A 613 -4.75 16.58 -20.12
C ALA A 613 -5.75 17.30 -21.04
N GLN A 614 -5.66 18.64 -21.13
CA GLN A 614 -6.48 19.46 -22.04
C GLN A 614 -5.92 19.56 -23.47
N GLY A 615 -4.80 18.92 -23.77
CA GLY A 615 -4.15 18.97 -25.09
C GLY A 615 -3.39 20.26 -25.38
N GLY A 616 -3.14 21.11 -24.40
CA GLY A 616 -2.38 22.36 -24.53
C GLY A 616 -0.86 22.17 -24.52
N GLU A 617 -0.39 21.09 -23.91
CA GLU A 617 1.02 20.68 -23.83
C GLU A 617 1.13 19.17 -24.05
N THR A 618 2.33 18.65 -24.29
CA THR A 618 2.54 17.21 -24.50
C THR A 618 3.07 16.54 -23.22
N LEU A 619 2.84 15.22 -23.10
CA LEU A 619 3.45 14.43 -22.01
C LEU A 619 4.98 14.46 -22.10
N ALA A 620 5.55 14.55 -23.32
CA ALA A 620 7.00 14.64 -23.50
C ALA A 620 7.57 15.93 -22.89
N ASP A 621 6.92 17.08 -23.10
CA ASP A 621 7.32 18.36 -22.49
C ASP A 621 7.24 18.29 -20.97
N PHE A 622 6.20 17.64 -20.44
CA PHE A 622 6.07 17.42 -19.00
C PHE A 622 7.20 16.55 -18.44
N LEU A 623 7.51 15.43 -19.12
CA LEU A 623 8.58 14.53 -18.70
C LEU A 623 9.98 15.15 -18.82
N ASP A 624 10.20 16.05 -19.75
CA ASP A 624 11.46 16.79 -19.83
C ASP A 624 11.66 17.65 -18.58
N ARG A 625 10.63 18.35 -18.14
CA ARG A 625 10.68 19.26 -16.98
C ARG A 625 10.57 18.54 -15.65
N TYR A 626 9.67 17.57 -15.51
CA TYR A 626 9.33 16.90 -14.23
C TYR A 626 9.58 15.39 -14.21
N GLY A 627 10.11 14.81 -15.25
CA GLY A 627 10.33 13.36 -15.37
C GLY A 627 11.30 12.76 -14.34
N HIS A 628 12.08 13.57 -13.64
CA HIS A 628 12.93 13.16 -12.53
C HIS A 628 12.14 12.91 -11.23
N ARG A 629 10.87 13.31 -11.17
CA ARG A 629 9.98 13.11 -10.02
C ARG A 629 9.34 11.72 -10.05
N THR A 630 8.75 11.34 -8.96
CA THR A 630 7.96 10.09 -8.81
C THR A 630 7.16 10.12 -7.51
N THR A 631 6.28 9.15 -7.31
CA THR A 631 5.67 8.88 -6.00
C THR A 631 6.71 8.21 -5.10
N GLY A 632 6.82 8.61 -3.83
CA GLY A 632 7.87 8.12 -2.94
C GLY A 632 9.26 8.57 -3.39
N GLU A 633 9.40 9.80 -3.88
CA GLU A 633 10.58 10.31 -4.61
C GLU A 633 11.92 10.22 -3.86
N MET A 634 11.88 10.12 -2.52
CA MET A 634 13.08 9.91 -1.70
C MET A 634 13.55 8.45 -1.68
N GLU A 635 12.72 7.48 -2.11
CA GLU A 635 13.16 6.10 -2.26
C GLU A 635 13.87 5.90 -3.60
N LEU A 636 15.14 5.54 -3.55
CA LEU A 636 15.98 5.38 -4.75
C LEU A 636 15.57 4.20 -5.62
N SER A 637 14.91 3.21 -5.08
CA SER A 637 14.42 2.06 -5.85
C SER A 637 13.18 2.35 -6.69
N GLU A 638 12.48 3.47 -6.43
CA GLU A 638 11.29 3.86 -7.16
C GLU A 638 11.66 4.43 -8.55
N PRO A 639 11.09 3.90 -9.65
CA PRO A 639 11.36 4.42 -10.99
C PRO A 639 10.87 5.86 -11.11
N ARG A 640 11.63 6.69 -11.83
CA ARG A 640 11.23 8.08 -12.11
C ARG A 640 10.19 8.10 -13.22
N TRP A 641 9.37 9.14 -13.27
CA TRP A 641 8.34 9.27 -14.33
C TRP A 641 8.92 9.21 -15.75
N ARG A 642 10.18 9.64 -15.94
CA ARG A 642 10.90 9.49 -17.21
C ARG A 642 11.21 8.03 -17.55
N GLU A 643 11.39 7.17 -16.53
CA GLU A 643 11.63 5.74 -16.69
C GLU A 643 10.32 4.94 -16.86
N ASP A 644 9.25 5.39 -16.21
CA ASP A 644 7.92 4.76 -16.23
C ASP A 644 6.83 5.83 -16.09
N ALA A 645 6.18 6.18 -17.22
CA ALA A 645 5.13 7.18 -17.27
C ALA A 645 3.72 6.61 -17.08
N THR A 646 3.56 5.30 -16.88
CA THR A 646 2.25 4.62 -16.83
C THR A 646 1.28 5.27 -15.84
N TYR A 647 1.77 5.67 -14.67
CA TYR A 647 0.95 6.36 -13.68
C TYR A 647 0.43 7.72 -14.19
N LEU A 648 1.28 8.51 -14.85
CA LEU A 648 0.88 9.82 -15.42
C LEU A 648 -0.15 9.67 -16.54
N GLU A 649 0.01 8.65 -17.38
CA GLU A 649 -0.95 8.35 -18.46
C GLU A 649 -2.34 8.03 -17.89
N GLN A 650 -2.40 7.26 -16.79
CA GLN A 650 -3.66 6.97 -16.09
C GLN A 650 -4.29 8.24 -15.49
N VAL A 651 -3.49 9.10 -14.89
CA VAL A 651 -3.94 10.38 -14.32
C VAL A 651 -4.47 11.30 -15.42
N ILE A 652 -3.75 11.44 -16.54
CA ILE A 652 -4.17 12.24 -17.70
C ILE A 652 -5.50 11.74 -18.24
N ALA A 653 -5.64 10.42 -18.43
CA ALA A 653 -6.89 9.82 -18.89
C ALA A 653 -8.06 10.07 -17.91
N GLN A 654 -7.80 10.08 -16.61
CA GLN A 654 -8.80 10.40 -15.59
C GLN A 654 -9.22 11.89 -15.68
N LEU A 655 -8.26 12.81 -15.80
CA LEU A 655 -8.52 14.23 -15.94
C LEU A 655 -9.31 14.57 -17.22
N GLN A 656 -9.08 13.84 -18.30
CA GLN A 656 -9.84 14.00 -19.56
C GLN A 656 -11.30 13.55 -19.42
N ARG A 657 -11.58 12.49 -18.65
CA ARG A 657 -12.94 11.94 -18.46
C ARG A 657 -13.79 12.76 -17.50
N ALA A 658 -13.17 13.34 -16.49
CA ALA A 658 -13.83 14.11 -15.45
C ALA A 658 -12.95 15.32 -15.09
N PRO A 659 -13.00 16.38 -15.89
CA PRO A 659 -12.29 17.61 -15.54
C PRO A 659 -12.92 18.14 -14.25
N GLY A 660 -12.16 18.06 -13.17
CA GLY A 660 -12.54 18.60 -11.86
C GLY A 660 -12.58 20.13 -11.86
N ARG A 661 -12.75 20.73 -10.69
CA ARG A 661 -12.66 22.17 -10.50
C ARG A 661 -11.29 22.64 -11.05
N SER A 662 -11.31 23.69 -11.89
CA SER A 662 -10.08 24.22 -12.48
C SER A 662 -9.11 24.68 -11.39
N MET A 663 -7.89 24.10 -11.38
CA MET A 663 -6.83 24.53 -10.48
C MET A 663 -6.53 26.02 -10.60
N VAL A 664 -6.63 26.56 -11.82
CA VAL A 664 -6.43 27.97 -12.09
C VAL A 664 -7.48 28.81 -11.36
N GLU A 665 -8.74 28.38 -11.36
CA GLU A 665 -9.83 29.08 -10.63
C GLU A 665 -9.60 29.02 -9.12
N SER A 666 -9.21 27.86 -8.59
CA SER A 666 -8.91 27.72 -7.15
C SER A 666 -7.72 28.59 -6.75
N HIS A 667 -6.67 28.62 -7.55
CA HIS A 667 -5.52 29.49 -7.30
C HIS A 667 -5.90 30.97 -7.35
N GLN A 668 -6.68 31.40 -8.33
CA GLN A 668 -7.19 32.76 -8.43
C GLN A 668 -8.05 33.18 -7.23
N GLU A 669 -8.85 32.24 -6.69
CA GLU A 669 -9.61 32.49 -5.49
C GLU A 669 -8.70 32.66 -4.28
N ASN A 670 -7.65 31.84 -4.14
CA ASN A 670 -6.66 31.99 -3.07
C ASN A 670 -5.88 33.29 -3.18
N VAL A 671 -5.56 33.76 -4.42
CA VAL A 671 -4.98 35.09 -4.64
C VAL A 671 -5.91 36.19 -4.12
N ARG A 672 -7.21 36.13 -4.48
CA ARG A 672 -8.20 37.10 -4.00
C ARG A 672 -8.33 37.12 -2.47
N ARG A 673 -8.33 35.95 -1.84
CA ARG A 673 -8.37 35.83 -0.36
C ARG A 673 -7.15 36.45 0.30
N PHE A 674 -5.96 36.16 -0.26
CA PHE A 674 -4.72 36.76 0.20
C PHE A 674 -4.74 38.28 0.08
N GLU A 675 -5.13 38.82 -1.09
CA GLU A 675 -5.18 40.27 -1.34
C GLU A 675 -6.15 40.97 -0.38
N ALA A 676 -7.32 40.38 -0.15
CA ALA A 676 -8.30 40.90 0.78
C ALA A 676 -7.76 40.90 2.24
N ALA A 677 -7.16 39.79 2.67
CA ALA A 677 -6.57 39.68 4.02
C ALA A 677 -5.41 40.68 4.21
N ARG A 678 -4.57 40.84 3.20
CA ARG A 678 -3.45 41.79 3.21
C ARG A 678 -3.94 43.24 3.25
N ALA A 679 -4.95 43.58 2.47
CA ALA A 679 -5.54 44.91 2.50
C ALA A 679 -6.19 45.23 3.85
N ALA A 680 -6.81 44.24 4.49
CA ALA A 680 -7.46 44.38 5.80
C ALA A 680 -6.45 44.38 6.98
N LEU A 681 -5.24 43.85 6.82
CA LEU A 681 -4.25 43.65 7.88
C LEU A 681 -3.99 44.89 8.74
N PRO A 682 -3.74 46.12 8.18
CA PRO A 682 -3.52 47.29 9.01
C PRO A 682 -4.70 47.62 9.93
N GLY A 683 -5.91 47.52 9.43
CA GLY A 683 -7.15 47.73 10.20
C GLY A 683 -7.37 46.67 11.29
N THR A 684 -7.06 45.41 10.97
CA THR A 684 -7.12 44.30 11.92
C THR A 684 -6.11 44.48 13.04
N LEU A 685 -4.85 44.80 12.74
CA LEU A 685 -3.81 45.08 13.75
C LEU A 685 -4.16 46.26 14.64
N ALA A 686 -4.77 47.34 14.09
CA ALA A 686 -5.20 48.48 14.87
C ALA A 686 -6.29 48.12 15.89
N LYS A 687 -7.23 47.26 15.51
CA LYS A 687 -8.32 46.78 16.38
C LYS A 687 -7.81 45.92 17.54
N CYS A 688 -6.75 45.12 17.32
CA CYS A 688 -6.17 44.22 18.32
C CYS A 688 -5.01 44.86 19.10
N GLY A 689 -4.79 46.18 18.98
CA GLY A 689 -3.69 46.87 19.67
C GLY A 689 -2.30 46.54 19.11
N GLY A 690 -2.20 45.89 17.96
CA GLY A 690 -0.95 45.41 17.32
C GLY A 690 -0.24 46.45 16.44
N SER A 691 -0.64 47.73 16.44
CA SER A 691 -0.06 48.76 15.56
C SER A 691 1.45 48.92 15.71
N SER A 692 1.98 48.74 16.90
CA SER A 692 3.44 48.79 17.18
C SER A 692 4.22 47.62 16.60
N LEU A 693 3.57 46.49 16.35
CA LEU A 693 4.19 45.27 15.80
C LEU A 693 4.03 45.17 14.26
N ARG A 694 3.37 46.14 13.64
CA ARG A 694 3.07 46.13 12.21
C ARG A 694 4.30 45.91 11.32
N GLU A 695 5.38 46.63 11.60
CA GLU A 695 6.62 46.55 10.82
C GLU A 695 7.28 45.17 10.95
N GLU A 696 7.29 44.62 12.17
CA GLU A 696 7.84 43.28 12.44
C GLU A 696 6.97 42.19 11.74
N ILE A 697 5.66 42.30 11.84
CA ILE A 697 4.71 41.38 11.14
C ILE A 697 4.92 41.46 9.63
N GLU A 698 5.01 42.67 9.05
CA GLU A 698 5.23 42.85 7.62
C GLU A 698 6.57 42.26 7.16
N GLN A 699 7.65 42.47 7.94
CA GLN A 699 8.96 41.89 7.66
C GLN A 699 8.91 40.35 7.65
N HIS A 700 8.22 39.72 8.61
CA HIS A 700 8.10 38.29 8.69
C HIS A 700 7.17 37.73 7.59
N LEU A 701 6.11 38.45 7.25
CA LEU A 701 5.24 38.11 6.14
C LEU A 701 5.98 38.09 4.78
N GLN A 702 6.74 39.16 4.51
CA GLN A 702 7.58 39.23 3.31
C GLN A 702 8.62 38.12 3.26
N GLY A 703 9.28 37.85 4.41
CA GLY A 703 10.26 36.78 4.53
C GLY A 703 9.64 35.40 4.30
N ALA A 704 8.45 35.14 4.87
CA ALA A 704 7.72 33.90 4.65
C ALA A 704 7.33 33.74 3.19
N ARG A 705 6.64 34.71 2.58
CA ARG A 705 6.20 34.65 1.18
C ARG A 705 7.35 34.50 0.18
N ALA A 706 8.50 35.11 0.43
CA ALA A 706 9.66 35.01 -0.46
C ALA A 706 10.41 33.68 -0.36
N LEU A 707 10.38 32.99 0.79
CA LEU A 707 11.24 31.85 1.08
C LEU A 707 10.51 30.51 1.26
N LEU A 708 9.21 30.52 1.63
CA LEU A 708 8.45 29.27 1.77
C LEU A 708 8.36 28.46 0.47
N PRO A 709 8.21 29.05 -0.75
CA PRO A 709 8.16 28.27 -1.99
C PRO A 709 9.40 27.40 -2.20
N TYR A 710 10.55 27.79 -1.64
CA TYR A 710 11.80 27.03 -1.75
C TYR A 710 11.76 25.69 -1.03
N ARG A 711 10.78 25.44 -0.18
CA ARG A 711 10.55 24.11 0.38
C ARG A 711 10.33 23.08 -0.74
N GLU A 712 9.48 23.40 -1.72
CA GLU A 712 9.18 22.54 -2.84
C GLU A 712 10.13 22.78 -4.03
N THR A 713 10.44 24.04 -4.33
CA THR A 713 11.30 24.42 -5.47
C THR A 713 12.75 23.94 -5.27
N ALA A 714 13.34 24.15 -4.09
CA ALA A 714 14.70 23.64 -3.83
C ALA A 714 14.74 22.11 -3.77
N LYS A 715 13.67 21.47 -3.27
CA LYS A 715 13.50 20.03 -3.30
C LYS A 715 13.38 19.50 -4.76
N HIS A 716 12.62 20.18 -5.61
CA HIS A 716 12.54 19.88 -7.03
C HIS A 716 13.92 19.78 -7.68
N TYR A 717 14.78 20.79 -7.47
CA TYR A 717 16.15 20.76 -7.98
C TYR A 717 17.01 19.69 -7.33
N LEU A 718 16.86 19.46 -6.02
CA LEU A 718 17.58 18.38 -5.33
C LEU A 718 17.24 17.02 -5.94
N MET A 719 15.97 16.79 -6.28
CA MET A 719 15.51 15.54 -6.90
C MET A 719 16.08 15.33 -8.32
N MET A 720 16.39 16.39 -9.08
CA MET A 720 17.10 16.26 -10.35
C MET A 720 18.48 15.60 -10.17
N GLY A 721 19.20 15.95 -9.11
CA GLY A 721 20.47 15.31 -8.79
C GLY A 721 20.30 13.94 -8.15
N TYR A 722 19.23 13.74 -7.42
CA TYR A 722 18.89 12.44 -6.82
C TYR A 722 18.62 11.36 -7.89
N GLU A 723 18.00 11.76 -9.01
CA GLU A 723 17.89 10.95 -10.23
C GLU A 723 19.27 10.49 -10.74
N LEU A 724 20.31 11.35 -10.68
CA LEU A 724 21.66 11.00 -11.10
C LEU A 724 22.31 9.93 -10.20
N ILE A 725 22.05 9.98 -8.90
CA ILE A 725 22.50 8.94 -7.96
C ILE A 725 21.83 7.61 -8.32
N ARG A 726 20.50 7.66 -8.52
CA ARG A 726 19.73 6.48 -8.93
C ARG A 726 20.24 5.87 -10.24
N SER A 727 20.51 6.67 -11.27
CA SER A 727 20.96 6.15 -12.56
C SER A 727 22.25 5.34 -12.47
N ALA A 728 23.18 5.75 -11.61
CA ALA A 728 24.40 4.98 -11.35
C ALA A 728 24.10 3.66 -10.62
N LEU A 729 23.17 3.65 -9.66
CA LEU A 729 22.78 2.44 -8.94
C LEU A 729 21.99 1.45 -9.82
N VAL A 730 21.14 1.96 -10.70
CA VAL A 730 20.41 1.13 -11.68
C VAL A 730 21.39 0.49 -12.66
N GLU A 731 22.43 1.22 -13.13
CA GLU A 731 23.47 0.66 -13.98
C GLU A 731 24.27 -0.45 -13.26
N LEU A 732 24.61 -0.28 -11.98
CA LEU A 732 25.21 -1.34 -11.18
C LEU A 732 24.28 -2.55 -11.04
N GLY A 733 23.00 -2.33 -10.79
CA GLY A 733 21.99 -3.39 -10.72
C GLY A 733 21.88 -4.17 -12.03
N ARG A 734 21.97 -3.49 -13.18
CA ARG A 734 21.98 -4.11 -14.52
C ARG A 734 23.22 -4.97 -14.72
N ARG A 735 24.41 -4.46 -14.41
CA ARG A 735 25.68 -5.17 -14.58
C ARG A 735 25.77 -6.42 -13.72
N TRP A 736 25.27 -6.34 -12.51
CA TRP A 736 25.29 -7.45 -11.54
C TRP A 736 24.10 -8.40 -11.68
N GLU A 737 23.18 -8.15 -12.62
CA GLU A 737 21.94 -8.91 -12.83
C GLU A 737 21.02 -8.92 -11.60
N LEU A 738 21.12 -7.86 -10.78
CA LEU A 738 20.30 -7.68 -9.58
C LEU A 738 19.00 -6.91 -9.87
N GLY A 739 18.95 -6.12 -10.93
CA GLY A 739 17.85 -5.19 -11.14
C GLY A 739 17.63 -4.32 -9.88
N ASN A 740 16.41 -4.27 -9.37
CA ASN A 740 16.06 -3.50 -8.17
C ASN A 740 16.56 -4.11 -6.85
N ASP A 741 17.12 -5.31 -6.87
CA ASP A 741 17.66 -5.94 -5.67
C ASP A 741 18.97 -5.29 -5.20
N VAL A 742 19.63 -4.52 -6.07
CA VAL A 742 20.79 -3.69 -5.72
C VAL A 742 20.50 -2.76 -4.53
N PHE A 743 19.26 -2.29 -4.37
CA PHE A 743 18.86 -1.42 -3.26
C PHE A 743 18.77 -2.10 -1.89
N TYR A 744 18.90 -3.45 -1.83
CA TYR A 744 19.04 -4.20 -0.59
C TYR A 744 20.50 -4.38 -0.13
N LEU A 745 21.47 -3.90 -0.91
CA LEU A 745 22.86 -3.75 -0.44
C LEU A 745 22.99 -2.56 0.51
N HIS A 746 24.03 -2.53 1.31
CA HIS A 746 24.52 -1.35 2.02
C HIS A 746 25.53 -0.57 1.16
N LEU A 747 25.70 0.71 1.48
CA LEU A 747 26.54 1.60 0.68
C LEU A 747 28.01 1.15 0.62
N ASP A 748 28.54 0.55 1.68
CA ASP A 748 29.89 0.02 1.78
C ASP A 748 30.07 -1.34 1.07
N GLU A 749 28.99 -2.05 0.81
CA GLU A 749 29.00 -3.34 0.12
C GLU A 749 29.10 -3.20 -1.41
N LEU A 750 28.77 -2.02 -1.97
CA LEU A 750 28.87 -1.81 -3.43
C LEU A 750 30.26 -2.07 -3.99
N ALA A 751 31.31 -1.62 -3.31
CA ALA A 751 32.69 -1.84 -3.75
C ALA A 751 33.17 -3.31 -3.58
N GLN A 752 32.45 -4.09 -2.78
CA GLN A 752 32.79 -5.46 -2.43
C GLN A 752 32.01 -6.51 -3.23
N PHE A 753 30.97 -6.06 -3.99
CA PHE A 753 29.99 -6.99 -4.57
C PHE A 753 30.62 -8.06 -5.47
N GLU A 754 31.58 -7.69 -6.34
CA GLU A 754 32.20 -8.63 -7.28
C GLU A 754 33.06 -9.65 -6.57
N THR A 755 33.68 -9.32 -5.43
CA THR A 755 34.55 -10.19 -4.66
C THR A 755 33.82 -11.07 -3.63
N ALA A 756 32.65 -10.63 -3.17
CA ALA A 756 31.82 -11.30 -2.15
C ALA A 756 30.41 -11.66 -2.66
N ARG A 757 30.25 -11.87 -3.97
CA ARG A 757 28.93 -12.01 -4.63
C ARG A 757 28.01 -13.01 -3.96
N ALA A 758 28.49 -14.24 -3.69
CA ALA A 758 27.62 -15.28 -3.11
C ALA A 758 27.12 -14.93 -1.70
N GLU A 759 27.98 -14.36 -0.85
CA GLU A 759 27.62 -13.91 0.49
C GLU A 759 26.61 -12.76 0.43
N LEU A 760 26.85 -11.79 -0.46
CA LEU A 760 25.96 -10.60 -0.59
C LEU A 760 24.60 -10.96 -1.18
N LEU A 761 24.51 -11.92 -2.09
CA LEU A 761 23.23 -12.44 -2.58
C LEU A 761 22.41 -13.07 -1.44
N ALA A 762 23.06 -13.86 -0.56
CA ALA A 762 22.36 -14.41 0.61
C ALA A 762 21.89 -13.31 1.59
N LYS A 763 22.69 -12.25 1.78
CA LYS A 763 22.29 -11.08 2.60
C LYS A 763 21.12 -10.34 1.98
N ILE A 764 21.10 -10.13 0.67
CA ILE A 764 19.99 -9.50 -0.07
C ILE A 764 18.69 -10.25 0.20
N ALA A 765 18.68 -11.58 -0.02
CA ALA A 765 17.50 -12.41 0.19
C ALA A 765 16.95 -12.29 1.64
N ARG A 766 17.84 -12.36 2.65
CA ARG A 766 17.45 -12.20 4.05
C ARG A 766 16.92 -10.80 4.36
N ARG A 767 17.51 -9.76 3.78
CA ARG A 767 17.04 -8.37 3.96
C ARG A 767 15.68 -8.12 3.32
N GLN A 768 15.40 -8.75 2.18
CA GLN A 768 14.09 -8.70 1.53
C GLN A 768 12.99 -9.28 2.42
N LEU A 769 13.22 -10.47 2.98
CA LEU A 769 12.28 -11.10 3.91
C LEU A 769 12.08 -10.23 5.15
N ARG A 770 13.16 -9.77 5.76
CA ARG A 770 13.10 -8.88 6.94
C ARG A 770 12.37 -7.57 6.64
N TRP A 771 12.63 -6.95 5.51
CA TRP A 771 11.96 -5.73 5.10
C TRP A 771 10.44 -5.95 4.94
N LYS A 772 10.02 -7.04 4.29
CA LYS A 772 8.61 -7.42 4.17
C LYS A 772 7.96 -7.67 5.53
N ALA A 773 8.64 -8.38 6.41
CA ALA A 773 8.18 -8.67 7.77
C ALA A 773 7.98 -7.39 8.60
N GLN A 774 8.93 -6.47 8.57
CA GLN A 774 8.86 -5.19 9.25
C GLN A 774 7.70 -4.29 8.77
N GLN A 775 7.27 -4.42 7.51
CA GLN A 775 6.12 -3.65 6.99
C GLN A 775 4.78 -4.06 7.63
N ARG A 776 4.68 -5.26 8.20
CA ARG A 776 3.48 -5.74 8.89
C ARG A 776 3.30 -5.18 10.30
N LEU A 777 4.37 -4.66 10.90
CA LEU A 777 4.31 -4.12 12.24
C LEU A 777 3.65 -2.75 12.24
N GLU A 778 2.65 -2.55 13.09
CA GLU A 778 2.08 -1.24 13.37
C GLU A 778 2.90 -0.56 14.45
N LEU A 779 3.39 0.64 14.15
CA LEU A 779 4.27 1.37 15.04
C LEU A 779 3.64 2.71 15.43
N PRO A 780 3.66 3.06 16.73
CA PRO A 780 3.17 4.35 17.18
C PRO A 780 4.06 5.50 16.68
N ASP A 781 3.52 6.70 16.63
CA ASP A 781 4.30 7.89 16.24
C ASP A 781 5.33 8.30 17.28
N VAL A 782 5.11 7.94 18.54
CA VAL A 782 6.05 8.12 19.65
C VAL A 782 6.31 6.76 20.28
N ILE A 783 7.56 6.37 20.33
CA ILE A 783 8.02 5.15 21.05
C ILE A 783 8.69 5.60 22.33
N ASP A 784 8.17 5.16 23.47
CA ASP A 784 8.74 5.41 24.80
C ASP A 784 9.38 4.15 25.34
N SER A 785 10.63 4.22 25.76
CA SER A 785 11.39 3.10 26.30
C SER A 785 10.79 2.49 27.58
N GLU A 786 9.95 3.22 28.30
CA GLU A 786 9.23 2.73 29.48
C GLU A 786 7.99 1.90 29.12
N HIS A 787 7.47 2.04 27.88
CA HIS A 787 6.23 1.42 27.43
C HIS A 787 6.40 0.47 26.23
N LEU A 788 7.50 -0.24 26.12
CA LEU A 788 7.79 -1.16 25.01
C LEU A 788 6.96 -2.46 25.00
N GLY A 789 6.14 -2.72 26.01
CA GLY A 789 5.34 -3.96 26.10
C GLY A 789 4.29 -4.08 24.98
N GLY A 790 3.71 -2.96 24.54
CA GLY A 790 2.73 -2.90 23.45
C GLY A 790 3.33 -2.57 22.08
N PHE A 791 4.65 -2.51 21.96
CA PHE A 791 5.31 -2.15 20.72
C PHE A 791 5.00 -3.12 19.59
N GLY A 792 4.51 -2.61 18.45
CA GLY A 792 4.21 -3.41 17.26
C GLY A 792 2.92 -4.25 17.33
N ILE A 793 2.13 -4.09 18.40
CA ILE A 793 0.82 -4.75 18.56
C ILE A 793 -0.26 -3.77 18.10
N PRO A 794 -1.15 -4.18 17.15
CA PRO A 794 -2.24 -3.33 16.71
C PRO A 794 -3.14 -2.90 17.88
N PRO A 795 -3.56 -1.61 17.95
CA PRO A 795 -4.51 -1.19 18.97
C PRO A 795 -5.87 -1.88 18.76
N VAL A 796 -6.57 -2.18 19.87
CA VAL A 796 -7.95 -2.68 19.81
C VAL A 796 -8.84 -1.55 19.27
N ILE A 797 -9.47 -1.78 18.11
CA ILE A 797 -10.33 -0.78 17.45
C ILE A 797 -11.67 -0.73 18.17
N GLU A 798 -11.97 0.37 18.85
CA GLU A 798 -13.31 0.67 19.32
C GLU A 798 -14.21 1.08 18.14
N THR A 799 -15.48 0.68 18.16
CA THR A 799 -16.51 1.03 17.18
C THR A 799 -16.99 2.47 17.35
N ALA A 800 -16.10 3.45 17.22
CA ALA A 800 -16.47 4.86 17.26
C ALA A 800 -17.09 5.31 15.93
N THR A 801 -18.01 6.26 16.00
CA THR A 801 -18.60 6.93 14.83
C THR A 801 -18.05 8.33 14.61
N GLU A 802 -17.26 8.82 15.53
CA GLU A 802 -16.63 10.14 15.51
C GLU A 802 -15.17 10.07 15.96
N TRP A 803 -14.32 10.81 15.28
CA TRP A 803 -12.88 10.88 15.58
C TRP A 803 -12.43 12.35 15.55
N GLN A 804 -11.39 12.65 16.30
CA GLN A 804 -10.76 13.95 16.38
C GLN A 804 -9.34 13.89 15.86
N GLY A 805 -9.01 14.75 14.90
CA GLY A 805 -7.68 14.95 14.36
C GLY A 805 -7.26 16.40 14.42
N GLU A 806 -6.07 16.70 13.90
CA GLU A 806 -5.51 18.06 13.79
C GLU A 806 -6.02 18.72 12.49
N PRO A 807 -6.68 19.88 12.54
CA PRO A 807 -7.12 20.59 11.35
C PRO A 807 -5.92 21.23 10.64
N VAL A 808 -5.75 20.96 9.33
CA VAL A 808 -4.64 21.50 8.53
C VAL A 808 -5.09 22.28 7.30
N SER A 809 -6.34 22.13 6.88
CA SER A 809 -6.98 22.96 5.85
C SER A 809 -8.46 23.13 6.18
N GLY A 810 -8.94 24.38 6.27
CA GLY A 810 -10.31 24.73 6.67
C GLY A 810 -11.36 24.30 5.63
N GLY A 811 -12.63 24.27 6.07
CA GLY A 811 -13.78 23.89 5.25
C GLY A 811 -14.50 22.68 5.81
N VAL A 812 -15.68 22.39 5.25
CA VAL A 812 -16.47 21.20 5.58
C VAL A 812 -16.88 20.49 4.31
N ALA A 813 -16.68 19.20 4.25
CA ALA A 813 -17.10 18.38 3.13
C ALA A 813 -17.65 17.04 3.59
N SER A 814 -18.53 16.45 2.78
CA SER A 814 -18.99 15.08 2.94
C SER A 814 -18.75 14.31 1.65
N GLY A 815 -18.34 13.07 1.77
CA GLY A 815 -18.03 12.22 0.61
C GLY A 815 -17.88 10.77 0.99
N THR A 816 -17.61 9.94 0.00
CA THR A 816 -17.27 8.53 0.21
C THR A 816 -15.78 8.41 0.50
N ALA A 817 -15.42 7.80 1.61
CA ALA A 817 -14.01 7.53 1.93
C ALA A 817 -13.38 6.61 0.88
N ARG A 818 -12.20 6.98 0.42
CA ARG A 818 -11.35 6.17 -0.47
C ARG A 818 -9.99 6.03 0.19
N ILE A 819 -9.73 4.82 0.71
CA ILE A 819 -8.45 4.53 1.36
C ILE A 819 -7.45 4.14 0.28
N VAL A 820 -6.36 4.89 0.21
CA VAL A 820 -5.29 4.72 -0.78
C VAL A 820 -3.96 4.60 -0.06
N PHE A 821 -3.29 3.47 -0.23
CA PHE A 821 -1.94 3.26 0.31
C PHE A 821 -0.85 3.59 -0.71
N ASN A 822 -1.14 3.40 -1.99
CA ASN A 822 -0.22 3.67 -3.09
C ASN A 822 -1.00 4.29 -4.26
N PRO A 823 -0.71 5.51 -4.67
CA PRO A 823 -1.44 6.19 -5.74
C PRO A 823 -1.32 5.50 -7.10
N ARG A 824 -0.27 4.71 -7.33
CA ARG A 824 -0.08 3.94 -8.58
C ARG A 824 -1.02 2.73 -8.71
N GLU A 825 -1.59 2.27 -7.61
CA GLU A 825 -2.44 1.06 -7.59
C GLU A 825 -3.91 1.37 -7.82
N VAL A 826 -4.26 2.63 -8.01
CA VAL A 826 -5.65 3.06 -8.10
C VAL A 826 -6.05 3.34 -9.54
N ALA A 827 -6.81 2.43 -10.13
CA ALA A 827 -7.26 2.54 -11.53
C ALA A 827 -8.33 3.63 -11.76
N ALA A 828 -9.23 3.89 -10.79
CA ALA A 828 -10.20 5.01 -10.81
C ALA A 828 -10.84 5.21 -9.42
N LEU A 829 -10.69 6.39 -8.85
CA LEU A 829 -11.36 6.76 -7.58
C LEU A 829 -12.77 7.35 -7.80
N GLY A 830 -13.10 7.74 -9.03
CA GLY A 830 -14.31 8.49 -9.34
C GLY A 830 -14.19 9.99 -9.03
N ILE A 831 -15.30 10.61 -8.75
CA ILE A 831 -15.41 12.03 -8.35
C ILE A 831 -16.05 12.12 -6.96
N ASP A 832 -15.86 13.24 -6.28
CA ASP A 832 -16.56 13.55 -5.02
C ASP A 832 -16.25 12.60 -3.85
N TYR A 833 -15.03 12.17 -3.71
CA TYR A 833 -14.58 11.31 -2.60
C TYR A 833 -13.79 12.09 -1.55
N VAL A 834 -13.67 11.52 -0.36
CA VAL A 834 -12.70 11.93 0.65
C VAL A 834 -11.50 10.98 0.54
N LEU A 835 -10.34 11.53 0.21
CA LEU A 835 -9.10 10.77 0.15
C LEU A 835 -8.61 10.48 1.56
N VAL A 836 -8.41 9.21 1.88
CA VAL A 836 -7.84 8.76 3.16
C VAL A 836 -6.54 8.01 2.87
N CYS A 837 -5.44 8.50 3.40
CA CYS A 837 -4.14 7.92 3.09
C CYS A 837 -3.13 8.10 4.24
N PRO A 838 -2.07 7.29 4.32
CA PRO A 838 -1.08 7.41 5.38
C PRO A 838 -0.28 8.71 5.35
N SER A 839 0.07 9.19 4.18
CA SER A 839 0.78 10.45 3.92
C SER A 839 0.78 10.76 2.42
N THR A 840 1.15 11.97 2.04
CA THR A 840 1.18 12.40 0.64
C THR A 840 2.53 12.97 0.26
N ASP A 841 2.87 12.87 -1.01
CA ASP A 841 4.01 13.50 -1.66
C ASP A 841 3.55 14.09 -3.01
N PRO A 842 4.41 14.81 -3.74
CA PRO A 842 4.02 15.43 -5.01
C PRO A 842 3.43 14.50 -6.07
N GLY A 843 3.72 13.20 -5.99
CA GLY A 843 3.09 12.19 -6.84
C GLY A 843 1.61 11.91 -6.53
N TRP A 844 1.10 12.37 -5.38
CA TRP A 844 -0.30 12.21 -4.99
C TRP A 844 -1.20 13.34 -5.46
N THR A 845 -0.63 14.46 -5.87
CA THR A 845 -1.38 15.68 -6.20
C THR A 845 -2.50 15.43 -7.22
N PRO A 846 -2.33 14.62 -8.26
CA PRO A 846 -3.42 14.32 -9.19
C PRO A 846 -4.68 13.74 -8.53
N LEU A 847 -4.54 13.05 -7.41
CA LEU A 847 -5.69 12.50 -6.68
C LEU A 847 -6.47 13.57 -5.89
N PHE A 848 -5.91 14.75 -5.65
CA PHE A 848 -6.61 15.84 -4.98
C PHE A 848 -7.63 16.54 -5.88
N ILE A 849 -7.45 16.50 -7.21
CA ILE A 849 -8.26 17.25 -8.17
C ILE A 849 -9.75 16.93 -8.05
N ASN A 850 -10.10 15.67 -7.81
CA ASN A 850 -11.48 15.22 -7.69
C ASN A 850 -11.87 14.88 -6.24
N ALA A 851 -11.00 15.13 -5.27
CA ALA A 851 -11.27 14.92 -3.86
C ALA A 851 -12.11 16.09 -3.30
N ARG A 852 -13.09 15.78 -2.44
CA ARG A 852 -13.83 16.77 -1.65
C ARG A 852 -13.19 17.09 -0.31
N GLY A 853 -12.33 16.21 0.17
CA GLY A 853 -11.62 16.35 1.43
C GLY A 853 -10.44 15.40 1.51
N LEU A 854 -9.55 15.64 2.46
CA LEU A 854 -8.36 14.85 2.70
C LEU A 854 -8.27 14.46 4.16
N ILE A 855 -7.97 13.20 4.44
CA ILE A 855 -7.56 12.71 5.75
C ILE A 855 -6.22 12.01 5.56
N VAL A 856 -5.20 12.52 6.23
CA VAL A 856 -3.87 11.90 6.26
C VAL A 856 -3.56 11.42 7.67
N GLU A 857 -2.86 10.31 7.80
CA GLU A 857 -2.47 9.84 9.14
C GLU A 857 -1.30 10.63 9.70
N ARG A 858 -0.49 11.22 8.84
CA ARG A 858 0.74 11.93 9.20
C ARG A 858 0.95 13.16 8.34
N GLY A 859 1.54 14.15 8.96
CA GLY A 859 1.81 15.45 8.38
C GLY A 859 1.51 16.55 9.40
N GLY A 860 1.81 17.75 9.07
CA GLY A 860 1.47 18.94 9.86
C GLY A 860 1.01 20.04 8.93
N VAL A 861 0.83 21.24 9.48
CA VAL A 861 0.36 22.44 8.74
C VAL A 861 1.21 22.76 7.51
N LEU A 862 2.49 22.40 7.52
CA LEU A 862 3.44 22.58 6.41
C LEU A 862 3.70 21.30 5.61
N SER A 863 2.96 20.20 5.85
CA SER A 863 3.09 18.99 5.04
C SER A 863 2.65 19.24 3.60
N HIS A 864 3.14 18.43 2.67
CA HIS A 864 2.74 18.50 1.26
C HIS A 864 1.21 18.42 1.11
N GLY A 865 0.58 17.44 1.78
CA GLY A 865 -0.88 17.27 1.75
C GLY A 865 -1.64 18.49 2.26
N ALA A 866 -1.16 19.13 3.33
CA ALA A 866 -1.78 20.33 3.88
C ALA A 866 -1.65 21.56 2.96
N ILE A 867 -0.48 21.72 2.32
CA ILE A 867 -0.24 22.81 1.36
C ILE A 867 -1.16 22.64 0.15
N VAL A 868 -1.14 21.44 -0.46
CA VAL A 868 -1.94 21.15 -1.65
C VAL A 868 -3.44 21.22 -1.32
N ALA A 869 -3.90 20.69 -0.18
CA ALA A 869 -5.31 20.80 0.21
C ALA A 869 -5.79 22.25 0.33
N ARG A 870 -4.95 23.14 0.85
CA ARG A 870 -5.22 24.59 0.91
C ARG A 870 -5.27 25.21 -0.48
N ASP A 871 -4.37 24.84 -1.37
CA ASP A 871 -4.36 25.35 -2.76
C ASP A 871 -5.59 24.89 -3.55
N PHE A 872 -6.05 23.65 -3.30
CA PHE A 872 -7.29 23.15 -3.89
C PHE A 872 -8.55 23.61 -3.14
N GLY A 873 -8.43 24.24 -1.97
CA GLY A 873 -9.54 24.72 -1.16
C GLY A 873 -10.40 23.58 -0.62
N ILE A 874 -9.80 22.41 -0.32
CA ILE A 874 -10.49 21.27 0.27
C ILE A 874 -10.15 21.14 1.76
N PRO A 875 -11.12 20.74 2.62
CA PRO A 875 -10.87 20.50 4.03
C PRO A 875 -9.88 19.35 4.21
N ALA A 876 -8.93 19.52 5.12
CA ALA A 876 -7.97 18.48 5.42
C ALA A 876 -7.72 18.34 6.92
N ILE A 877 -7.57 17.09 7.36
CA ILE A 877 -7.35 16.71 8.75
C ILE A 877 -6.19 15.71 8.80
N VAL A 878 -5.31 15.89 9.78
CA VAL A 878 -4.33 14.87 10.17
C VAL A 878 -4.96 14.05 11.30
N CYS A 879 -5.19 12.76 11.05
CA CYS A 879 -5.79 11.86 12.02
C CYS A 879 -5.03 10.54 12.04
N PRO A 880 -4.23 10.27 13.08
CA PRO A 880 -3.46 9.04 13.19
C PRO A 880 -4.35 7.79 13.08
N ASN A 881 -3.85 6.78 12.39
CA ASN A 881 -4.53 5.49 12.16
C ASN A 881 -5.88 5.58 11.42
N ALA A 882 -6.14 6.65 10.69
CA ALA A 882 -7.39 6.83 9.95
C ALA A 882 -7.66 5.69 8.95
N THR A 883 -6.62 5.13 8.34
CA THR A 883 -6.74 4.00 7.40
C THR A 883 -7.11 2.69 8.07
N SER A 884 -6.98 2.57 9.40
CA SER A 884 -7.31 1.37 10.14
C SER A 884 -8.75 1.35 10.65
N PHE A 885 -9.35 2.52 10.97
CA PHE A 885 -10.73 2.59 11.47
C PHE A 885 -11.75 3.05 10.43
N LEU A 886 -11.34 3.73 9.34
CA LEU A 886 -12.21 4.00 8.19
C LEU A 886 -12.09 2.87 7.16
N ARG A 887 -13.15 2.68 6.37
CA ARG A 887 -13.17 1.72 5.26
C ARG A 887 -13.51 2.42 3.96
N SER A 888 -12.92 1.97 2.85
CA SER A 888 -13.34 2.44 1.53
C SER A 888 -14.82 2.13 1.32
N GLY A 889 -15.60 3.17 0.97
CA GLY A 889 -17.06 3.08 0.88
C GLY A 889 -17.81 3.73 2.05
N ASP A 890 -17.16 3.98 3.18
CA ASP A 890 -17.79 4.70 4.29
C ASP A 890 -18.22 6.11 3.84
N ARG A 891 -19.45 6.50 4.17
CA ARG A 891 -19.90 7.90 4.04
C ARG A 891 -19.39 8.68 5.23
N ILE A 892 -18.57 9.69 5.00
CA ILE A 892 -17.97 10.48 6.08
C ILE A 892 -18.12 11.98 5.83
N ARG A 893 -18.15 12.74 6.93
CA ARG A 893 -18.06 14.19 6.95
C ARG A 893 -16.74 14.60 7.58
N VAL A 894 -16.04 15.49 6.92
CA VAL A 894 -14.75 16.06 7.34
C VAL A 894 -14.98 17.53 7.64
N ASP A 895 -14.67 17.95 8.85
CA ASP A 895 -14.68 19.34 9.27
C ASP A 895 -13.25 19.81 9.54
N GLY A 896 -12.67 20.43 8.55
CA GLY A 896 -11.29 20.94 8.59
C GLY A 896 -11.10 22.21 9.44
N HIS A 897 -12.17 22.76 10.05
CA HIS A 897 -12.05 23.84 11.03
C HIS A 897 -11.86 23.29 12.45
N SER A 898 -12.69 22.28 12.80
CA SER A 898 -12.65 21.68 14.13
C SER A 898 -11.77 20.45 14.23
N GLY A 899 -11.31 19.90 13.10
CA GLY A 899 -10.58 18.62 13.06
C GLY A 899 -11.47 17.38 13.27
N LYS A 900 -12.82 17.53 13.18
CA LYS A 900 -13.73 16.44 13.43
C LYS A 900 -14.05 15.61 12.19
N ILE A 901 -13.96 14.28 12.33
CA ILE A 901 -14.38 13.30 11.33
C ILE A 901 -15.61 12.59 11.88
N THR A 902 -16.70 12.55 11.11
CA THR A 902 -17.93 11.86 11.52
C THR A 902 -18.35 10.85 10.45
N LYS A 903 -18.59 9.61 10.85
CA LYS A 903 -19.18 8.58 9.98
C LYS A 903 -20.68 8.79 9.90
N LEU A 904 -21.18 8.96 8.69
CA LEU A 904 -22.60 9.17 8.43
C LEU A 904 -23.29 7.81 8.27
N ALA A 905 -24.53 7.71 8.76
CA ALA A 905 -25.33 6.50 8.52
C ALA A 905 -25.49 6.25 7.01
N ALA A 906 -25.50 5.00 6.61
CA ALA A 906 -25.84 4.63 5.24
C ALA A 906 -27.29 5.07 4.96
N SER A 907 -27.46 5.94 3.96
CA SER A 907 -28.77 6.42 3.51
C SER A 907 -29.52 5.37 2.71
#